data_60910e0974ef6e9624c9fb8c4b9498eb
#
_entry.id   60910e0974ef6e9624c9fb8c4b9498eb
#
_cell.length_a   1.000
_cell.length_b   1.000
_cell.length_c   1.000
_cell.angle_alpha   90.00
_cell.angle_beta   90.00
_cell.angle_gamma   90.00
#
_symmetry.space_group_name_H-M   'P 1'
#
loop_
_entity.id
_entity.type
_entity.pdbx_description
1 polymer ?
#
loop_
_entity_poly.entity_id
_entity_poly.type
_entity_poly.pdbx_seq_one_letter_code
_entity_poly.pdbx_strand_id
1 'polypeptide(L)'
;MKIKTIFSLPAFIFLFFIVIAHPAFSQTATVRGFVYEAETGEPVIFTNVYLVKTTFGAATDVNGFFAITKVPPGNYTLMVTYLGFDTLKMPLTLVPNDMISKKLYLKKSMVYLQEVSISAAHENKKVETETSIIKITPKEIESIPTIGGQPDLAQYLQILPGVIFTGDQGGQLYIRGGPPIQTKVLLDGMTIYSPFHSIGLFSVFDVDILKNVNVYTGGFGAEFGGRISSVMDITTRDGNKKRVAGKLDVSTFGAKALLEGPIARQKNEDDASASFILSVKNSYLTESSKLFYNYIDPNGLPYDYLDIYGKISINAPNGSKVNFYGFDFSDQVKYKVLQNYQWNSVGGGTNFVVIPGKSPVLLEGYFNYSLYKVTLEQLNLSARSSSINGFNGGLNFTYFFGKNALKYGLELSGLRTILDFYNSLNRKINYTQNSTELNGFVKFKWLFGKFIIEPGIRLQYYGSLSTVSLEPRLSAKYNIADQFRLKMAGGYYTQNLISTTYENDVVNLFYGFLTTPDNLPAKFNGKSVTNKLQRCWQVVLGFEWDLTKNLNLNVEGYYKYYPQLTTLNRNKLYDDTQINADKPDYEKKDFIIETGDAEGVDFSLKYSLSNLSFWAVYSLGFIHRNDTRETYVPPYDRRHNVNLTATYLFGKKKTWEFDVRWNYGTGFPFTQTQGFYELLNFSNIGSNYTTQNGTLGILYSGFDLGRLPYYSRFDVNLKKEFRIAKNTELSASFSITNVLNQENIFYFDRISYTRINQLPFMPSLGLSLSF
;
A
#
# COMPACT_ATOMS: atom_id res chain seq x y z
N MET A 1 -46.40 6.04 20.52
CA MET A 1 -45.28 5.74 19.63
C MET A 1 -45.31 4.24 19.35
N LYS A 2 -45.85 3.81 18.21
CA LYS A 2 -46.07 2.38 17.87
C LYS A 2 -44.96 1.93 16.95
N ILE A 3 -44.06 1.09 17.46
CA ILE A 3 -43.04 0.39 16.67
C ILE A 3 -43.78 -0.75 15.93
N LYS A 4 -43.92 -0.62 14.62
CA LYS A 4 -44.39 -1.69 13.77
C LYS A 4 -43.23 -2.67 13.51
N THR A 5 -43.32 -3.83 14.12
CA THR A 5 -42.55 -5.04 13.84
C THR A 5 -42.85 -5.49 12.41
N ILE A 6 -41.89 -5.27 11.49
CA ILE A 6 -41.86 -5.92 10.18
C ILE A 6 -40.64 -6.86 10.18
N PHE A 7 -40.76 -7.98 10.89
CA PHE A 7 -39.99 -9.18 10.60
C PHE A 7 -40.94 -10.17 9.93
N SER A 8 -40.82 -10.24 8.61
CA SER A 8 -41.68 -11.11 7.83
C SER A 8 -41.25 -12.57 7.97
N LEU A 9 -42.24 -13.44 8.15
CA LEU A 9 -42.17 -14.90 8.22
C LEU A 9 -41.21 -15.60 7.21
N PRO A 10 -40.95 -15.06 6.00
CA PRO A 10 -40.01 -15.69 5.05
C PRO A 10 -38.54 -15.68 5.50
N ALA A 11 -38.09 -14.73 6.31
CA ALA A 11 -36.68 -14.70 6.82
C ALA A 11 -36.46 -15.83 7.85
N PHE A 12 -37.47 -16.17 8.64
CA PHE A 12 -37.39 -17.27 9.61
C PHE A 12 -37.46 -18.66 8.93
N ILE A 13 -38.19 -18.77 7.83
CA ILE A 13 -38.29 -19.99 7.00
C ILE A 13 -36.93 -20.22 6.27
N PHE A 14 -36.31 -19.17 5.78
CA PHE A 14 -35.00 -19.28 5.12
C PHE A 14 -33.89 -19.71 6.12
N LEU A 15 -33.93 -19.21 7.35
CA LEU A 15 -33.00 -19.63 8.43
C LEU A 15 -33.26 -21.08 8.87
N PHE A 16 -34.52 -21.55 8.84
CA PHE A 16 -34.93 -22.91 9.22
C PHE A 16 -34.51 -23.95 8.18
N PHE A 17 -34.53 -23.59 6.88
CA PHE A 17 -34.07 -24.49 5.81
C PHE A 17 -32.55 -24.67 5.78
N ILE A 18 -31.76 -23.70 6.29
CA ILE A 18 -30.31 -23.84 6.42
C ILE A 18 -29.92 -24.87 7.52
N VAL A 19 -30.78 -25.07 8.51
CA VAL A 19 -30.51 -25.98 9.65
C VAL A 19 -30.85 -27.45 9.32
N ILE A 20 -31.65 -27.72 8.30
CA ILE A 20 -32.14 -29.11 7.99
C ILE A 20 -31.31 -29.78 6.87
N ALA A 21 -30.43 -29.09 6.20
CA ALA A 21 -29.47 -29.74 5.31
C ALA A 21 -28.41 -30.48 6.15
N HIS A 22 -28.75 -31.68 6.64
CA HIS A 22 -27.77 -32.61 7.19
C HIS A 22 -26.83 -32.98 6.05
N PRO A 23 -25.53 -32.54 6.05
CA PRO A 23 -24.59 -33.05 5.09
C PRO A 23 -24.44 -34.54 5.39
N ALA A 24 -24.70 -35.38 4.41
CA ALA A 24 -24.25 -36.77 4.46
C ALA A 24 -22.73 -36.70 4.76
N PHE A 25 -22.31 -37.12 5.95
CA PHE A 25 -20.93 -37.14 6.36
C PHE A 25 -20.16 -38.10 5.45
N SER A 26 -19.70 -37.62 4.31
CA SER A 26 -18.67 -38.27 3.54
C SER A 26 -17.43 -38.33 4.46
N GLN A 27 -16.97 -39.56 4.74
CA GLN A 27 -15.77 -39.80 5.55
C GLN A 27 -14.52 -39.33 4.79
N THR A 28 -14.30 -38.02 4.77
CA THR A 28 -13.20 -37.40 4.04
C THR A 28 -12.08 -37.01 5.01
N ALA A 29 -10.86 -36.99 4.50
CA ALA A 29 -9.67 -36.55 5.24
C ALA A 29 -9.30 -35.10 4.89
N THR A 30 -8.48 -34.45 5.73
CA THR A 30 -7.89 -33.13 5.54
C THR A 30 -6.37 -33.23 5.68
N VAL A 31 -5.67 -32.68 4.70
CA VAL A 31 -4.21 -32.49 4.72
C VAL A 31 -3.92 -31.00 4.82
N ARG A 32 -3.23 -30.58 5.86
CA ARG A 32 -2.88 -29.18 6.09
C ARG A 32 -1.46 -29.03 6.60
N GLY A 33 -0.94 -27.85 6.63
CA GLY A 33 0.37 -27.62 7.20
C GLY A 33 1.04 -26.36 6.64
N PHE A 34 2.35 -26.35 6.76
CA PHE A 34 3.17 -25.26 6.33
C PHE A 34 4.27 -25.72 5.40
N VAL A 35 4.64 -24.85 4.45
CA VAL A 35 5.81 -25.01 3.60
C VAL A 35 6.89 -24.02 4.04
N TYR A 36 8.09 -24.52 4.28
CA TYR A 36 9.25 -23.76 4.71
C TYR A 36 10.42 -23.93 3.75
N GLU A 37 11.29 -22.92 3.69
CA GLU A 37 12.60 -23.05 3.08
C GLU A 37 13.54 -23.84 4.00
N ALA A 38 14.25 -24.83 3.45
CA ALA A 38 15.08 -25.72 4.24
C ALA A 38 16.30 -25.05 4.86
N GLU A 39 16.85 -23.99 4.22
CA GLU A 39 18.08 -23.33 4.66
C GLU A 39 17.85 -22.26 5.75
N THR A 40 16.74 -21.55 5.70
CA THR A 40 16.42 -20.43 6.60
C THR A 40 15.35 -20.77 7.63
N GLY A 41 14.46 -21.74 7.30
CA GLY A 41 13.25 -22.02 8.05
C GLY A 41 12.13 -21.00 7.82
N GLU A 42 12.26 -20.12 6.82
CA GLU A 42 11.21 -19.18 6.46
C GLU A 42 10.02 -19.85 5.78
N PRO A 43 8.79 -19.37 6.03
CA PRO A 43 7.62 -19.85 5.30
C PRO A 43 7.70 -19.50 3.80
N VAL A 44 7.44 -20.47 2.91
CA VAL A 44 7.37 -20.26 1.46
C VAL A 44 5.93 -19.94 1.06
N ILE A 45 5.72 -18.73 0.54
CA ILE A 45 4.41 -18.23 0.17
C ILE A 45 4.02 -18.61 -1.26
N PHE A 46 2.70 -18.70 -1.51
CA PHE A 46 2.12 -18.95 -2.84
C PHE A 46 2.64 -20.21 -3.53
N THR A 47 3.07 -21.19 -2.73
CA THR A 47 3.61 -22.50 -3.18
C THR A 47 2.47 -23.43 -3.47
N ASN A 48 2.52 -24.15 -4.59
CA ASN A 48 1.51 -25.14 -4.93
C ASN A 48 1.76 -26.45 -4.19
N VAL A 49 0.76 -26.89 -3.45
CA VAL A 49 0.70 -28.17 -2.73
C VAL A 49 -0.48 -28.96 -3.28
N TYR A 50 -0.25 -30.13 -3.87
CA TYR A 50 -1.32 -30.92 -4.47
C TYR A 50 -1.06 -32.42 -4.43
N LEU A 51 -2.15 -33.19 -4.55
CA LEU A 51 -2.12 -34.64 -4.64
C LEU A 51 -2.01 -35.08 -6.12
N VAL A 52 -0.94 -35.77 -6.46
CA VAL A 52 -0.63 -36.16 -7.83
C VAL A 52 -1.75 -36.99 -8.45
N LYS A 53 -2.07 -36.74 -9.73
CA LYS A 53 -3.16 -37.37 -10.50
C LYS A 53 -4.57 -37.11 -9.93
N THR A 54 -4.75 -36.06 -9.17
CA THR A 54 -6.04 -35.64 -8.64
C THR A 54 -6.28 -34.15 -8.88
N THR A 55 -7.48 -33.67 -8.59
CA THR A 55 -7.82 -32.23 -8.59
C THR A 55 -7.71 -31.58 -7.21
N PHE A 56 -7.19 -32.30 -6.23
CA PHE A 56 -7.02 -31.82 -4.85
C PHE A 56 -5.69 -31.10 -4.70
N GLY A 57 -5.75 -29.81 -4.33
CA GLY A 57 -4.57 -28.98 -4.10
C GLY A 57 -4.95 -27.64 -3.49
N ALA A 58 -3.95 -26.96 -2.94
CA ALA A 58 -4.05 -25.61 -2.40
C ALA A 58 -2.73 -24.88 -2.62
N ALA A 59 -2.77 -23.55 -2.75
CA ALA A 59 -1.59 -22.72 -2.64
C ALA A 59 -1.38 -22.31 -1.18
N THR A 60 -0.12 -22.10 -0.80
CA THR A 60 0.18 -21.55 0.53
C THR A 60 -0.19 -20.07 0.61
N ASP A 61 -0.67 -19.64 1.76
CA ASP A 61 -0.92 -18.24 2.11
C ASP A 61 0.37 -17.47 2.44
N VAL A 62 0.24 -16.23 2.91
CA VAL A 62 1.37 -15.39 3.36
C VAL A 62 2.11 -15.95 4.59
N ASN A 63 1.53 -16.89 5.31
CA ASN A 63 2.15 -17.59 6.42
C ASN A 63 2.83 -18.90 5.99
N GLY A 64 2.74 -19.26 4.71
CA GLY A 64 3.16 -20.55 4.19
C GLY A 64 2.18 -21.68 4.51
N PHE A 65 0.96 -21.36 5.00
CA PHE A 65 -0.06 -22.32 5.37
C PHE A 65 -0.85 -22.81 4.15
N PHE A 66 -1.15 -24.10 4.11
CA PHE A 66 -2.05 -24.72 3.13
C PHE A 66 -3.07 -25.64 3.81
N ALA A 67 -4.23 -25.80 3.20
CA ALA A 67 -5.25 -26.75 3.62
C ALA A 67 -5.93 -27.39 2.40
N ILE A 68 -5.83 -28.70 2.29
CA ILE A 68 -6.52 -29.54 1.29
C ILE A 68 -7.56 -30.34 2.03
N THR A 69 -8.83 -29.97 1.91
CA THR A 69 -9.94 -30.55 2.66
C THR A 69 -10.85 -31.39 1.75
N LYS A 70 -11.70 -32.23 2.34
CA LYS A 70 -12.62 -33.16 1.65
C LYS A 70 -11.92 -34.12 0.68
N VAL A 71 -10.72 -34.61 1.06
CA VAL A 71 -10.00 -35.63 0.30
C VAL A 71 -10.58 -37.01 0.63
N PRO A 72 -10.97 -37.83 -0.35
CA PRO A 72 -11.35 -39.22 -0.09
C PRO A 72 -10.23 -40.03 0.57
N PRO A 73 -10.53 -41.01 1.42
CA PRO A 73 -9.48 -41.91 1.94
C PRO A 73 -8.78 -42.66 0.81
N GLY A 74 -7.48 -42.93 0.98
CA GLY A 74 -6.69 -43.60 -0.05
C GLY A 74 -5.19 -43.31 0.06
N ASN A 75 -4.44 -43.87 -0.87
CA ASN A 75 -2.99 -43.64 -0.99
C ASN A 75 -2.71 -42.62 -2.05
N TYR A 76 -1.96 -41.57 -1.70
CA TYR A 76 -1.64 -40.45 -2.52
C TYR A 76 -0.14 -40.14 -2.52
N THR A 77 0.31 -39.34 -3.49
CA THR A 77 1.61 -38.69 -3.42
C THR A 77 1.36 -37.19 -3.28
N LEU A 78 1.74 -36.62 -2.15
CA LEU A 78 1.75 -35.15 -1.96
C LEU A 78 2.94 -34.57 -2.72
N MET A 79 2.70 -33.58 -3.54
CA MET A 79 3.72 -32.89 -4.30
C MET A 79 3.69 -31.38 -4.00
N VAL A 80 4.89 -30.80 -3.81
CA VAL A 80 5.07 -29.37 -3.55
C VAL A 80 6.01 -28.83 -4.60
N THR A 81 5.57 -27.76 -5.29
CA THR A 81 6.35 -27.14 -6.36
C THR A 81 6.38 -25.62 -6.21
N TYR A 82 7.56 -25.05 -6.26
CA TYR A 82 7.77 -23.60 -6.23
C TYR A 82 8.99 -23.21 -7.06
N LEU A 83 8.95 -22.00 -7.65
CA LEU A 83 10.03 -21.48 -8.48
C LEU A 83 11.34 -21.33 -7.70
N GLY A 84 12.43 -21.86 -8.25
CA GLY A 84 13.75 -21.79 -7.63
C GLY A 84 14.00 -22.82 -6.53
N PHE A 85 13.07 -23.77 -6.35
CA PHE A 85 13.20 -24.85 -5.38
C PHE A 85 13.06 -26.22 -6.03
N ASP A 86 13.68 -27.21 -5.43
CA ASP A 86 13.51 -28.61 -5.83
C ASP A 86 12.10 -29.09 -5.50
N THR A 87 11.50 -29.87 -6.39
CA THR A 87 10.18 -30.46 -6.20
C THR A 87 10.20 -31.48 -5.06
N LEU A 88 9.41 -31.26 -4.02
CA LEU A 88 9.22 -32.22 -2.94
C LEU A 88 8.09 -33.20 -3.29
N LYS A 89 8.35 -34.51 -3.14
CA LYS A 89 7.34 -35.58 -3.27
C LYS A 89 7.35 -36.44 -2.01
N MET A 90 6.16 -36.73 -1.48
CA MET A 90 6.00 -37.52 -0.26
C MET A 90 4.79 -38.44 -0.39
N PRO A 91 4.93 -39.75 -0.10
CA PRO A 91 3.79 -40.65 -0.01
C PRO A 91 2.91 -40.28 1.19
N LEU A 92 1.60 -40.42 1.02
CA LEU A 92 0.61 -40.04 2.01
C LEU A 92 -0.55 -41.04 1.98
N THR A 93 -0.83 -41.67 3.10
CA THR A 93 -2.01 -42.54 3.28
C THR A 93 -3.02 -41.81 4.14
N LEU A 94 -4.23 -41.67 3.64
CA LEU A 94 -5.36 -41.03 4.31
C LEU A 94 -6.41 -42.05 4.70
N VAL A 95 -6.79 -42.05 5.96
CA VAL A 95 -7.93 -42.83 6.45
C VAL A 95 -9.15 -41.92 6.69
N PRO A 96 -10.37 -42.47 6.83
CA PRO A 96 -11.57 -41.70 7.07
C PRO A 96 -11.44 -40.75 8.28
N ASN A 97 -11.85 -39.48 8.11
CA ASN A 97 -11.81 -38.42 9.14
C ASN A 97 -10.40 -37.99 9.60
N ASP A 98 -9.35 -38.39 8.89
CA ASP A 98 -7.99 -37.93 9.20
C ASP A 98 -7.85 -36.42 9.06
N MET A 99 -7.10 -35.84 10.00
CA MET A 99 -6.60 -34.48 9.91
C MET A 99 -5.08 -34.48 10.08
N ILE A 100 -4.38 -34.57 8.96
CA ILE A 100 -2.93 -34.65 8.93
C ILE A 100 -2.33 -33.26 8.81
N SER A 101 -1.49 -32.88 9.79
CA SER A 101 -0.71 -31.65 9.74
C SER A 101 0.74 -31.96 9.40
N LYS A 102 1.31 -31.27 8.39
CA LYS A 102 2.68 -31.50 7.90
C LYS A 102 3.47 -30.21 7.83
N LYS A 103 4.75 -30.27 8.20
CA LYS A 103 5.73 -29.24 7.86
C LYS A 103 6.54 -29.77 6.67
N LEU A 104 6.62 -29.02 5.60
CA LEU A 104 7.25 -29.40 4.35
C LEU A 104 8.41 -28.45 4.08
N TYR A 105 9.61 -28.97 3.85
CA TYR A 105 10.81 -28.17 3.67
C TYR A 105 11.31 -28.27 2.24
N LEU A 106 11.36 -27.14 1.54
CA LEU A 106 11.86 -27.02 0.18
C LEU A 106 13.33 -26.62 0.20
N LYS A 107 14.15 -27.30 -0.60
CA LYS A 107 15.56 -26.95 -0.84
C LYS A 107 15.65 -26.06 -2.06
N LYS A 108 16.49 -25.02 -2.00
CA LYS A 108 16.77 -24.20 -3.19
C LYS A 108 17.39 -25.05 -4.29
N SER A 109 16.87 -24.93 -5.49
CA SER A 109 17.40 -25.63 -6.66
C SER A 109 18.65 -24.93 -7.19
N MET A 110 19.70 -25.71 -7.43
CA MET A 110 20.89 -25.22 -8.14
C MET A 110 20.69 -25.13 -9.65
N VAL A 111 19.62 -25.70 -10.17
CA VAL A 111 19.28 -25.71 -11.60
C VAL A 111 18.11 -24.77 -11.83
N TYR A 112 18.29 -23.77 -12.66
CA TYR A 112 17.22 -22.90 -13.15
C TYR A 112 16.27 -23.72 -14.05
N LEU A 113 15.30 -24.42 -13.46
CA LEU A 113 14.24 -25.11 -14.17
C LEU A 113 13.13 -24.15 -14.53
N GLN A 114 13.16 -23.62 -15.74
CA GLN A 114 12.24 -22.61 -16.25
C GLN A 114 10.82 -23.11 -16.52
N GLU A 115 10.64 -24.37 -16.90
CA GLU A 115 9.33 -24.91 -17.32
C GLU A 115 8.34 -25.13 -16.17
N VAL A 116 8.83 -25.50 -14.98
CA VAL A 116 7.97 -25.79 -13.84
C VAL A 116 7.37 -24.52 -13.21
N SER A 117 8.05 -23.39 -13.34
CA SER A 117 7.66 -22.13 -12.70
C SER A 117 6.45 -21.45 -13.36
N ILE A 118 6.38 -21.50 -14.67
CA ILE A 118 5.31 -20.87 -15.46
C ILE A 118 3.98 -21.60 -15.21
N SER A 119 4.03 -22.94 -15.09
CA SER A 119 2.86 -23.76 -14.80
C SER A 119 2.27 -23.46 -13.41
N ALA A 120 3.11 -23.31 -12.38
CA ALA A 120 2.66 -23.08 -11.00
C ALA A 120 2.02 -21.68 -10.81
N ALA A 121 2.63 -20.64 -11.36
CA ALA A 121 2.05 -19.30 -11.33
C ALA A 121 0.72 -19.23 -12.10
N HIS A 122 0.61 -19.97 -13.20
CA HIS A 122 -0.59 -20.05 -14.02
C HIS A 122 -1.75 -20.73 -13.28
N GLU A 123 -1.50 -21.82 -12.55
CA GLU A 123 -2.53 -22.50 -11.76
C GLU A 123 -3.04 -21.63 -10.60
N ASN A 124 -2.16 -20.88 -9.93
CA ASN A 124 -2.56 -19.96 -8.87
C ASN A 124 -3.48 -18.85 -9.38
N LYS A 125 -3.21 -18.31 -10.57
CA LYS A 125 -4.07 -17.31 -11.21
C LYS A 125 -5.49 -17.82 -11.47
N LYS A 126 -5.69 -19.12 -11.69
CA LYS A 126 -7.01 -19.73 -11.94
C LYS A 126 -7.90 -19.78 -10.70
N VAL A 127 -7.34 -19.84 -9.49
CA VAL A 127 -8.09 -20.01 -8.23
C VAL A 127 -8.16 -18.74 -7.37
N GLU A 128 -7.44 -17.70 -7.75
CA GLU A 128 -7.46 -16.42 -7.06
C GLU A 128 -8.65 -15.58 -7.48
N THR A 129 -9.44 -15.09 -6.50
CA THR A 129 -10.63 -14.25 -6.74
C THR A 129 -10.34 -12.78 -6.81
N GLU A 130 -9.26 -12.34 -6.15
CA GLU A 130 -8.99 -10.93 -5.97
C GLU A 130 -8.68 -10.25 -7.31
N THR A 131 -9.49 -9.26 -7.65
CA THR A 131 -9.33 -8.41 -8.83
C THR A 131 -8.57 -7.15 -8.43
N SER A 132 -7.78 -6.59 -9.34
CA SER A 132 -7.00 -5.35 -9.08
C SER A 132 -6.00 -5.47 -7.92
N ILE A 133 -5.53 -6.67 -7.64
CA ILE A 133 -4.42 -6.90 -6.73
C ILE A 133 -3.11 -7.07 -7.51
N ILE A 134 -2.07 -6.42 -7.02
CA ILE A 134 -0.70 -6.60 -7.48
C ILE A 134 0.09 -7.12 -6.31
N LYS A 135 0.59 -8.35 -6.43
CA LYS A 135 1.45 -9.00 -5.43
C LYS A 135 2.90 -8.74 -5.81
N ILE A 136 3.65 -8.19 -4.88
CA ILE A 136 5.02 -7.76 -5.09
C ILE A 136 5.90 -8.51 -4.11
N THR A 137 6.93 -9.15 -4.62
CA THR A 137 7.97 -9.82 -3.83
C THR A 137 9.24 -8.97 -3.78
N PRO A 138 10.11 -9.14 -2.79
CA PRO A 138 11.41 -8.45 -2.75
C PRO A 138 12.22 -8.61 -4.03
N LYS A 139 12.21 -9.82 -4.62
CA LYS A 139 12.89 -10.11 -5.87
C LYS A 139 12.39 -9.27 -7.05
N GLU A 140 11.08 -8.98 -7.11
CA GLU A 140 10.52 -8.12 -8.15
C GLU A 140 10.94 -6.65 -7.94
N ILE A 141 11.05 -6.20 -6.68
CA ILE A 141 11.54 -4.85 -6.35
C ILE A 141 13.02 -4.72 -6.76
N GLU A 142 13.83 -5.73 -6.49
CA GLU A 142 15.25 -5.76 -6.84
C GLU A 142 15.50 -5.84 -8.34
N SER A 143 14.52 -6.27 -9.16
CA SER A 143 14.63 -6.45 -10.62
C SER A 143 14.32 -5.21 -11.45
N ILE A 144 14.19 -4.04 -10.85
CA ILE A 144 14.00 -2.77 -11.56
C ILE A 144 15.24 -1.88 -11.37
N PRO A 145 15.49 -0.91 -12.29
CA PRO A 145 16.60 0.03 -12.12
C PRO A 145 16.55 0.70 -10.74
N THR A 146 17.63 0.53 -9.98
CA THR A 146 17.77 1.14 -8.66
C THR A 146 18.17 2.61 -8.80
N ILE A 147 17.53 3.47 -8.03
CA ILE A 147 17.89 4.87 -7.92
C ILE A 147 18.68 5.05 -6.63
N GLY A 148 19.79 5.78 -6.68
CA GLY A 148 20.66 5.93 -5.53
C GLY A 148 21.43 4.66 -5.14
N GLY A 149 21.47 3.65 -6.04
CA GLY A 149 22.22 2.41 -5.81
C GLY A 149 21.57 1.43 -4.84
N GLN A 150 20.31 1.66 -4.43
CA GLN A 150 19.56 0.77 -3.53
C GLN A 150 18.14 0.50 -4.06
N PRO A 151 17.69 -0.78 -4.09
CA PRO A 151 16.31 -1.10 -4.41
C PRO A 151 15.36 -0.53 -3.34
N ASP A 152 14.22 0.00 -3.76
CA ASP A 152 13.22 0.51 -2.83
C ASP A 152 11.78 0.29 -3.34
N LEU A 153 10.86 0.05 -2.41
CA LEU A 153 9.44 -0.18 -2.71
C LEU A 153 8.81 1.03 -3.41
N ALA A 154 9.16 2.27 -3.03
CA ALA A 154 8.64 3.48 -3.67
C ALA A 154 8.95 3.52 -5.16
N GLN A 155 10.13 3.07 -5.56
CA GLN A 155 10.55 3.00 -6.97
C GLN A 155 9.72 1.99 -7.76
N TYR A 156 9.40 0.84 -7.15
CA TYR A 156 8.55 -0.18 -7.77
C TYR A 156 7.09 0.27 -7.89
N LEU A 157 6.55 0.91 -6.86
CA LEU A 157 5.16 1.39 -6.87
C LEU A 157 4.88 2.39 -8.00
N GLN A 158 5.86 3.18 -8.41
CA GLN A 158 5.73 4.16 -9.50
C GLN A 158 5.42 3.53 -10.87
N ILE A 159 5.76 2.26 -11.09
CA ILE A 159 5.54 1.57 -12.37
C ILE A 159 4.23 0.77 -12.40
N LEU A 160 3.46 0.73 -11.30
CA LEU A 160 2.23 -0.04 -11.24
C LEU A 160 1.11 0.60 -12.06
N PRO A 161 0.20 -0.21 -12.66
CA PRO A 161 -0.99 0.30 -13.34
C PRO A 161 -1.93 1.03 -12.37
N GLY A 162 -2.47 2.18 -12.81
CA GLY A 162 -3.37 3.01 -12.01
C GLY A 162 -2.72 3.76 -10.86
N VAL A 163 -1.39 3.73 -10.76
CA VAL A 163 -0.61 4.42 -9.74
C VAL A 163 0.04 5.65 -10.34
N ILE A 164 -0.18 6.81 -9.72
CA ILE A 164 0.43 8.07 -10.08
C ILE A 164 1.28 8.55 -8.90
N PHE A 165 2.53 8.86 -9.19
CA PHE A 165 3.48 9.41 -8.23
C PHE A 165 3.81 10.86 -8.61
N THR A 166 3.96 11.73 -7.63
CA THR A 166 4.17 13.16 -7.89
C THR A 166 5.54 13.51 -8.46
N GLY A 167 6.47 12.55 -8.46
CA GLY A 167 7.82 12.69 -9.01
C GLY A 167 8.90 12.28 -8.02
N ASP A 168 10.14 12.69 -8.29
CA ASP A 168 11.32 12.31 -7.51
C ASP A 168 11.34 12.92 -6.11
N GLN A 169 10.56 13.97 -5.91
CA GLN A 169 10.39 14.69 -4.65
C GLN A 169 8.90 14.73 -4.28
N GLY A 170 8.60 14.88 -3.00
CA GLY A 170 7.24 14.98 -2.52
C GLY A 170 6.56 13.68 -2.08
N GLY A 171 7.05 12.50 -2.48
CA GLY A 171 6.67 11.20 -1.91
C GLY A 171 5.18 10.86 -1.85
N GLN A 172 4.36 11.31 -2.81
CA GLN A 172 2.91 11.17 -2.78
C GLN A 172 2.42 10.11 -3.74
N LEU A 173 1.54 9.22 -3.25
CA LEU A 173 0.97 8.11 -4.01
C LEU A 173 -0.52 8.32 -4.22
N TYR A 174 -0.93 8.44 -5.47
CA TYR A 174 -2.32 8.56 -5.88
C TYR A 174 -2.74 7.30 -6.65
N ILE A 175 -3.83 6.66 -6.22
CA ILE A 175 -4.25 5.39 -6.81
C ILE A 175 -5.64 5.53 -7.42
N ARG A 176 -5.73 5.44 -8.75
CA ARG A 176 -6.98 5.54 -9.50
C ARG A 176 -7.83 6.71 -9.01
N GLY A 177 -7.25 7.91 -9.00
CA GLY A 177 -7.92 9.15 -8.60
C GLY A 177 -8.15 9.33 -7.11
N GLY A 178 -7.62 8.46 -6.26
CA GLY A 178 -7.68 8.62 -4.81
C GLY A 178 -6.39 9.22 -4.26
N PRO A 179 -6.47 10.29 -3.45
CA PRO A 179 -5.31 10.88 -2.76
C PRO A 179 -4.78 9.96 -1.66
N PRO A 180 -3.55 10.20 -1.14
CA PRO A 180 -2.89 9.34 -0.15
C PRO A 180 -3.72 9.04 1.09
N ILE A 181 -4.50 10.01 1.59
CA ILE A 181 -5.39 9.83 2.75
C ILE A 181 -6.47 8.77 2.52
N GLN A 182 -6.81 8.47 1.27
CA GLN A 182 -7.81 7.46 0.91
C GLN A 182 -7.19 6.06 0.71
N THR A 183 -5.88 5.92 0.86
CA THR A 183 -5.14 4.66 0.81
C THR A 183 -4.81 4.18 2.22
N LYS A 184 -5.11 2.91 2.54
CA LYS A 184 -4.70 2.27 3.79
C LYS A 184 -3.37 1.56 3.58
N VAL A 185 -2.35 1.96 4.31
CA VAL A 185 -1.04 1.30 4.30
C VAL A 185 -0.88 0.52 5.60
N LEU A 186 -0.62 -0.77 5.50
CA LEU A 186 -0.47 -1.67 6.62
C LEU A 186 0.92 -2.32 6.59
N LEU A 187 1.60 -2.36 7.74
CA LEU A 187 2.82 -3.14 7.98
C LEU A 187 2.53 -4.17 9.06
N ASP A 188 2.48 -5.45 8.70
CA ASP A 188 2.07 -6.55 9.60
C ASP A 188 0.73 -6.28 10.33
N GLY A 189 -0.22 -5.60 9.65
CA GLY A 189 -1.52 -5.19 10.19
C GLY A 189 -1.52 -3.83 10.90
N MET A 190 -0.39 -3.19 11.12
CA MET A 190 -0.26 -1.87 11.73
C MET A 190 -0.39 -0.75 10.69
N THR A 191 -1.17 0.28 10.98
CA THR A 191 -1.35 1.40 10.05
C THR A 191 -0.12 2.31 10.04
N ILE A 192 0.41 2.55 8.83
CA ILE A 192 1.49 3.50 8.55
C ILE A 192 0.87 4.73 7.87
N TYR A 193 1.06 5.91 8.46
CA TYR A 193 0.45 7.15 7.97
C TYR A 193 1.30 7.89 6.92
N SER A 194 2.63 7.76 6.99
CA SER A 194 3.56 8.28 5.98
C SER A 194 4.49 7.16 5.53
N PRO A 195 4.21 6.49 4.40
CA PRO A 195 5.00 5.35 3.94
C PRO A 195 6.22 5.75 3.11
N PHE A 196 6.38 7.04 2.78
CA PHE A 196 7.45 7.53 1.91
C PHE A 196 8.19 8.69 2.55
N HIS A 197 9.48 8.79 2.22
CA HIS A 197 10.29 9.94 2.57
C HIS A 197 10.00 11.14 1.67
N SER A 198 10.40 12.32 2.13
CA SER A 198 10.21 13.58 1.39
C SER A 198 10.96 13.61 0.06
N ILE A 199 12.05 12.86 -0.07
CA ILE A 199 12.73 12.61 -1.34
C ILE A 199 11.95 11.62 -2.21
N GLY A 200 10.77 11.30 -2.06
CA GLY A 200 9.87 10.55 -2.93
C GLY A 200 10.36 9.26 -3.61
N LEU A 201 11.66 9.05 -3.70
CA LEU A 201 12.30 7.88 -4.28
C LEU A 201 12.47 6.74 -3.29
N PHE A 202 12.31 7.00 -2.00
CA PHE A 202 12.53 6.05 -0.93
C PHE A 202 11.31 5.93 -0.04
N SER A 203 10.96 4.69 0.28
CA SER A 203 9.98 4.34 1.28
C SER A 203 10.64 4.15 2.65
N VAL A 204 9.85 4.18 3.70
CA VAL A 204 10.31 3.84 5.06
C VAL A 204 10.63 2.34 5.22
N PHE A 205 10.29 1.53 4.21
CA PHE A 205 10.43 0.08 4.26
C PHE A 205 11.76 -0.38 3.66
N ASP A 206 12.55 -1.11 4.44
CA ASP A 206 13.68 -1.84 3.87
C ASP A 206 13.19 -3.07 3.08
N VAL A 207 13.58 -3.19 1.82
CA VAL A 207 13.19 -4.31 0.95
C VAL A 207 13.60 -5.66 1.53
N ASP A 208 14.73 -5.71 2.25
CA ASP A 208 15.27 -6.94 2.82
C ASP A 208 14.46 -7.49 4.00
N ILE A 209 13.61 -6.68 4.65
CA ILE A 209 12.67 -7.18 5.67
C ILE A 209 11.33 -7.60 5.09
N LEU A 210 11.03 -7.23 3.85
CA LEU A 210 9.75 -7.56 3.23
C LEU A 210 9.64 -9.04 2.89
N LYS A 211 8.46 -9.56 2.99
CA LYS A 211 8.09 -10.88 2.51
C LYS A 211 7.17 -10.79 1.29
N ASN A 212 6.17 -9.92 1.38
CA ASN A 212 5.17 -9.69 0.35
C ASN A 212 4.53 -8.32 0.53
N VAL A 213 4.19 -7.67 -0.58
CA VAL A 213 3.40 -6.45 -0.61
C VAL A 213 2.20 -6.67 -1.52
N ASN A 214 1.00 -6.56 -0.99
CA ASN A 214 -0.23 -6.63 -1.74
C ASN A 214 -0.78 -5.21 -1.95
N VAL A 215 -0.86 -4.79 -3.20
CA VAL A 215 -1.44 -3.48 -3.56
C VAL A 215 -2.79 -3.69 -4.23
N TYR A 216 -3.85 -3.34 -3.53
CA TYR A 216 -5.23 -3.34 -4.02
C TYR A 216 -5.53 -1.96 -4.60
N THR A 217 -5.55 -1.82 -5.90
CA THR A 217 -5.78 -0.53 -6.57
C THR A 217 -7.26 -0.14 -6.64
N GLY A 218 -8.14 -1.04 -6.25
CA GLY A 218 -9.60 -0.83 -6.12
C GLY A 218 -10.31 -2.16 -5.88
N GLY A 219 -11.59 -2.11 -5.50
CA GLY A 219 -12.40 -3.32 -5.33
C GLY A 219 -11.92 -4.28 -4.23
N PHE A 220 -11.22 -3.78 -3.20
CA PHE A 220 -10.67 -4.61 -2.12
C PHE A 220 -11.75 -5.25 -1.24
N GLY A 221 -11.43 -6.41 -0.66
CA GLY A 221 -12.34 -7.27 0.09
C GLY A 221 -12.88 -6.69 1.39
N ALA A 222 -13.87 -7.39 2.00
CA ALA A 222 -14.57 -6.94 3.20
C ALA A 222 -13.70 -6.91 4.47
N GLU A 223 -12.55 -7.59 4.49
CA GLU A 223 -11.56 -7.56 5.57
C GLU A 223 -10.91 -6.18 5.77
N PHE A 224 -10.87 -5.36 4.74
CA PHE A 224 -10.30 -4.02 4.81
C PHE A 224 -11.40 -2.95 4.90
N GLY A 225 -11.23 -1.95 5.76
CA GLY A 225 -12.17 -0.85 5.90
C GLY A 225 -11.49 0.45 6.34
N GLY A 226 -12.31 1.53 6.47
CA GLY A 226 -11.85 2.84 6.91
C GLY A 226 -11.07 3.64 5.86
N ARG A 227 -11.04 3.18 4.60
CA ARG A 227 -10.50 3.90 3.43
C ARG A 227 -11.38 3.64 2.22
N ILE A 228 -11.39 4.59 1.28
CA ILE A 228 -12.32 4.60 0.14
C ILE A 228 -11.65 4.47 -1.23
N SER A 229 -10.31 4.39 -1.32
CA SER A 229 -9.63 4.25 -2.62
C SER A 229 -8.90 2.94 -2.80
N SER A 230 -7.95 2.62 -1.92
CA SER A 230 -7.01 1.51 -2.10
C SER A 230 -6.45 1.00 -0.77
N VAL A 231 -5.77 -0.15 -0.83
CA VAL A 231 -5.06 -0.73 0.31
C VAL A 231 -3.68 -1.20 -0.14
N MET A 232 -2.66 -0.97 0.66
CA MET A 232 -1.33 -1.56 0.54
C MET A 232 -1.05 -2.35 1.82
N ASP A 233 -1.00 -3.67 1.69
CA ASP A 233 -0.81 -4.59 2.81
C ASP A 233 0.57 -5.23 2.71
N ILE A 234 1.45 -4.88 3.65
CA ILE A 234 2.85 -5.26 3.69
C ILE A 234 3.06 -6.27 4.80
N THR A 235 3.57 -7.43 4.45
CA THR A 235 3.97 -8.46 5.40
C THR A 235 5.49 -8.55 5.44
N THR A 236 6.07 -8.53 6.65
CA THR A 236 7.51 -8.71 6.84
C THR A 236 7.85 -10.19 7.04
N ARG A 237 9.10 -10.55 6.71
CA ARG A 237 9.62 -11.90 6.89
C ARG A 237 10.03 -12.16 8.35
N ASP A 238 10.18 -13.42 8.69
CA ASP A 238 10.79 -13.83 9.96
C ASP A 238 12.33 -13.74 9.83
N GLY A 239 13.05 -13.65 10.94
CA GLY A 239 14.52 -13.78 10.94
C GLY A 239 14.96 -15.23 10.70
N ASN A 240 16.20 -15.42 10.25
CA ASN A 240 16.78 -16.72 9.98
C ASN A 240 16.78 -17.61 11.26
N LYS A 241 16.17 -18.80 11.18
CA LYS A 241 15.99 -19.71 12.32
C LYS A 241 17.18 -20.65 12.54
N LYS A 242 18.14 -20.69 11.60
CA LYS A 242 19.22 -21.68 11.58
C LYS A 242 20.60 -21.12 11.79
N ARG A 243 20.88 -19.90 11.31
CA ARG A 243 22.18 -19.24 11.45
C ARG A 243 22.03 -17.72 11.61
N VAL A 244 23.07 -17.09 12.14
CA VAL A 244 23.20 -15.63 12.04
C VAL A 244 23.53 -15.29 10.59
N ALA A 245 22.86 -14.29 10.08
CA ALA A 245 23.02 -13.75 8.73
C ALA A 245 22.87 -12.24 8.77
N GLY A 246 23.37 -11.57 7.76
CA GLY A 246 23.24 -10.13 7.66
C GLY A 246 23.49 -9.62 6.25
N LYS A 247 23.16 -8.34 6.07
CA LYS A 247 23.41 -7.61 4.83
C LYS A 247 23.83 -6.18 5.16
N LEU A 248 24.84 -5.70 4.48
CA LEU A 248 25.34 -4.33 4.55
C LEU A 248 25.28 -3.72 3.16
N ASP A 249 24.55 -2.63 3.00
CA ASP A 249 24.48 -1.87 1.77
C ASP A 249 25.00 -0.45 2.00
N VAL A 250 25.85 0.01 1.10
CA VAL A 250 26.39 1.38 1.10
C VAL A 250 26.25 1.94 -0.30
N SER A 251 25.76 3.15 -0.41
CA SER A 251 25.58 3.83 -1.70
C SER A 251 25.97 5.31 -1.60
N THR A 252 25.89 6.02 -2.72
CA THR A 252 26.10 7.48 -2.72
C THR A 252 24.99 8.25 -1.99
N PHE A 253 23.82 7.62 -1.71
CA PHE A 253 22.68 8.26 -1.03
C PHE A 253 22.58 7.92 0.45
N GLY A 254 22.97 6.72 0.84
CA GLY A 254 22.80 6.26 2.21
C GLY A 254 23.39 4.88 2.44
N ALA A 255 23.23 4.40 3.67
CA ALA A 255 23.63 3.06 4.06
C ALA A 255 22.50 2.35 4.77
N LYS A 256 22.51 1.02 4.69
CA LYS A 256 21.64 0.17 5.50
C LYS A 256 22.38 -1.05 6.02
N ALA A 257 21.96 -1.52 7.18
CA ALA A 257 22.47 -2.71 7.83
C ALA A 257 21.29 -3.58 8.31
N LEU A 258 21.35 -4.86 7.97
CA LEU A 258 20.41 -5.85 8.44
C LEU A 258 21.16 -6.95 9.17
N LEU A 259 20.65 -7.32 10.34
CA LEU A 259 21.15 -8.45 11.14
C LEU A 259 19.98 -9.35 11.53
N GLU A 260 20.14 -10.64 11.36
CA GLU A 260 19.13 -11.62 11.71
C GLU A 260 19.74 -12.92 12.24
N GLY A 261 18.96 -13.66 12.99
CA GLY A 261 19.44 -14.94 13.48
C GLY A 261 18.52 -15.61 14.49
N PRO A 262 18.86 -16.84 14.93
CA PRO A 262 18.11 -17.54 15.94
C PRO A 262 18.38 -16.98 17.34
N ILE A 263 17.29 -16.74 18.10
CA ILE A 263 17.31 -16.59 19.57
C ILE A 263 17.28 -17.99 20.17
N ALA A 264 16.37 -18.83 19.68
CA ALA A 264 16.33 -20.26 19.99
C ALA A 264 16.40 -21.05 18.69
N ARG A 265 17.54 -21.72 18.48
CA ARG A 265 17.85 -22.42 17.23
C ARG A 265 16.96 -23.66 17.05
N GLN A 266 16.36 -23.78 15.87
CA GLN A 266 15.69 -24.99 15.45
C GLN A 266 16.72 -26.10 15.18
N LYS A 267 16.75 -27.16 15.99
CA LYS A 267 17.65 -28.31 15.83
C LYS A 267 17.05 -29.33 14.87
N ASN A 268 15.77 -29.71 15.09
CA ASN A 268 15.00 -30.59 14.25
C ASN A 268 13.83 -29.87 13.60
N GLU A 269 13.27 -30.42 12.54
CA GLU A 269 12.16 -29.83 11.77
C GLU A 269 10.89 -29.61 12.61
N ASP A 270 10.68 -30.42 13.64
CA ASP A 270 9.51 -30.34 14.54
C ASP A 270 9.75 -29.51 15.81
N ASP A 271 10.94 -28.99 16.02
CA ASP A 271 11.24 -28.19 17.21
C ASP A 271 10.57 -26.78 17.14
N ALA A 272 10.29 -26.24 18.33
CA ALA A 272 10.01 -24.81 18.47
C ALA A 272 11.26 -23.98 18.09
N SER A 273 11.05 -22.75 17.63
CA SER A 273 12.15 -21.87 17.30
C SER A 273 11.79 -20.42 17.61
N ALA A 274 12.81 -19.60 17.89
CA ALA A 274 12.67 -18.16 17.98
C ALA A 274 13.79 -17.49 17.19
N SER A 275 13.45 -16.46 16.42
CA SER A 275 14.40 -15.71 15.61
C SER A 275 14.15 -14.22 15.73
N PHE A 276 15.17 -13.42 15.41
CA PHE A 276 15.08 -11.96 15.33
C PHE A 276 15.55 -11.46 13.98
N ILE A 277 15.05 -10.30 13.60
CA ILE A 277 15.53 -9.48 12.49
C ILE A 277 15.57 -8.02 12.94
N LEU A 278 16.66 -7.34 12.63
CA LEU A 278 16.86 -5.92 12.89
C LEU A 278 17.38 -5.26 11.63
N SER A 279 16.77 -4.17 11.22
CA SER A 279 17.18 -3.36 10.07
C SER A 279 17.34 -1.90 10.50
N VAL A 280 18.40 -1.27 10.04
CA VAL A 280 18.64 0.16 10.14
C VAL A 280 18.99 0.69 8.77
N LYS A 281 18.29 1.73 8.33
CA LYS A 281 18.48 2.41 7.04
C LYS A 281 18.63 3.90 7.29
N ASN A 282 19.71 4.50 6.81
CA ASN A 282 20.03 5.91 7.02
C ASN A 282 20.42 6.58 5.71
N SER A 283 19.91 7.79 5.47
CA SER A 283 20.40 8.68 4.43
C SER A 283 21.46 9.61 5.00
N TYR A 284 22.53 9.79 4.27
CA TYR A 284 23.52 10.85 4.47
C TYR A 284 23.64 11.74 3.24
N LEU A 285 22.52 11.86 2.49
CA LEU A 285 22.49 12.54 1.20
C LEU A 285 22.85 14.02 1.31
N THR A 286 22.51 14.67 2.42
CA THR A 286 22.90 16.08 2.68
C THR A 286 24.40 16.26 2.63
N GLU A 287 25.21 15.32 3.16
CA GLU A 287 26.66 15.42 3.14
C GLU A 287 27.25 14.82 1.86
N SER A 288 26.82 13.66 1.42
CA SER A 288 27.37 13.01 0.24
C SER A 288 27.08 13.79 -1.06
N SER A 289 25.97 14.50 -1.14
CA SER A 289 25.66 15.30 -2.32
C SER A 289 26.56 16.52 -2.49
N LYS A 290 27.11 17.08 -1.42
CA LYS A 290 28.15 18.13 -1.51
C LYS A 290 29.40 17.64 -2.24
N LEU A 291 29.71 16.33 -2.09
CA LEU A 291 30.87 15.71 -2.74
C LEU A 291 30.54 15.23 -4.16
N PHE A 292 29.43 14.52 -4.34
CA PHE A 292 29.12 13.83 -5.60
C PHE A 292 28.21 14.66 -6.51
N TYR A 293 27.40 15.58 -5.96
CA TYR A 293 26.33 16.29 -6.67
C TYR A 293 26.35 17.80 -6.42
N ASN A 294 27.54 18.40 -6.19
CA ASN A 294 27.71 19.83 -5.96
C ASN A 294 27.22 20.70 -7.15
N TYR A 295 27.11 20.12 -8.34
CA TYR A 295 26.55 20.77 -9.53
C TYR A 295 25.01 20.95 -9.46
N ILE A 296 24.33 20.21 -8.57
CA ILE A 296 22.90 20.35 -8.31
C ILE A 296 22.66 21.41 -7.24
N ASP A 297 23.23 21.24 -6.08
CA ASP A 297 23.24 22.22 -4.99
C ASP A 297 24.59 22.15 -4.24
N PRO A 298 25.40 23.22 -4.25
CA PRO A 298 26.68 23.25 -3.53
C PRO A 298 26.55 23.07 -2.00
N ASN A 299 25.37 23.38 -1.43
CA ASN A 299 25.09 23.21 0.00
C ASN A 299 24.61 21.81 0.35
N GLY A 300 24.47 20.92 -0.64
CA GLY A 300 23.92 19.60 -0.51
C GLY A 300 22.40 19.53 -0.65
N LEU A 301 21.91 18.34 -1.04
CA LEU A 301 20.48 18.07 -1.13
C LEU A 301 19.88 17.96 0.28
N PRO A 302 18.74 18.58 0.56
CA PRO A 302 18.25 18.83 1.92
C PRO A 302 17.51 17.63 2.57
N TYR A 303 17.88 16.39 2.26
CA TYR A 303 17.11 15.21 2.65
C TYR A 303 17.91 14.30 3.58
N ASP A 304 17.43 14.17 4.83
CA ASP A 304 17.97 13.23 5.82
C ASP A 304 16.87 12.36 6.40
N TYR A 305 17.10 11.05 6.49
CA TYR A 305 16.17 10.13 7.13
C TYR A 305 16.89 9.01 7.89
N LEU A 306 16.22 8.48 8.89
CA LEU A 306 16.62 7.29 9.65
C LEU A 306 15.41 6.39 9.86
N ASP A 307 15.56 5.12 9.45
CA ASP A 307 14.55 4.08 9.63
C ASP A 307 15.15 2.93 10.44
N ILE A 308 14.44 2.54 11.48
CA ILE A 308 14.78 1.39 12.32
C ILE A 308 13.58 0.47 12.37
N TYR A 309 13.78 -0.81 12.12
CA TYR A 309 12.77 -1.85 12.26
C TYR A 309 13.34 -3.06 12.99
N GLY A 310 12.55 -3.62 13.92
CA GLY A 310 12.89 -4.86 14.61
C GLY A 310 11.71 -5.80 14.74
N LYS A 311 11.95 -7.12 14.62
CA LYS A 311 10.94 -8.16 14.82
C LYS A 311 11.53 -9.38 15.50
N ILE A 312 10.76 -9.97 16.42
CA ILE A 312 11.01 -11.26 17.05
C ILE A 312 9.86 -12.19 16.66
N SER A 313 10.20 -13.36 16.13
CA SER A 313 9.25 -14.39 15.71
C SER A 313 9.44 -15.66 16.51
N ILE A 314 8.39 -16.13 17.17
CA ILE A 314 8.37 -17.36 17.97
C ILE A 314 7.43 -18.36 17.28
N ASN A 315 7.95 -19.54 16.95
CA ASN A 315 7.23 -20.58 16.23
C ASN A 315 7.09 -21.84 17.11
N ALA A 316 5.87 -22.30 17.25
CA ALA A 316 5.55 -23.51 17.98
C ALA A 316 5.78 -24.77 17.10
N PRO A 317 5.89 -25.98 17.71
CA PRO A 317 6.04 -27.25 16.98
C PRO A 317 4.94 -27.54 15.95
N ASN A 318 3.71 -27.10 16.19
CA ASN A 318 2.59 -27.29 15.26
C ASN A 318 2.53 -26.26 14.10
N GLY A 319 3.48 -25.29 14.06
CA GLY A 319 3.52 -24.23 13.07
C GLY A 319 2.74 -22.96 13.45
N SER A 320 2.03 -22.96 14.59
CA SER A 320 1.50 -21.71 15.16
C SER A 320 2.64 -20.77 15.51
N LYS A 321 2.43 -19.46 15.33
CA LYS A 321 3.47 -18.47 15.59
C LYS A 321 2.91 -17.21 16.25
N VAL A 322 3.78 -16.50 16.95
CA VAL A 322 3.55 -15.16 17.44
C VAL A 322 4.76 -14.27 17.08
N ASN A 323 4.49 -13.07 16.64
CA ASN A 323 5.49 -12.07 16.30
C ASN A 323 5.32 -10.84 17.18
N PHE A 324 6.43 -10.23 17.58
CA PHE A 324 6.52 -8.90 18.19
C PHE A 324 7.39 -8.04 17.30
N TYR A 325 6.93 -6.85 16.98
CA TYR A 325 7.65 -5.96 16.07
C TYR A 325 7.48 -4.50 16.45
N GLY A 326 8.42 -3.67 16.02
CA GLY A 326 8.40 -2.24 16.22
C GLY A 326 9.27 -1.52 15.21
N PHE A 327 9.00 -0.24 15.06
CA PHE A 327 9.73 0.64 14.16
C PHE A 327 9.83 2.06 14.71
N ASP A 328 10.86 2.77 14.26
CA ASP A 328 11.02 4.23 14.36
C ASP A 328 11.51 4.74 13.00
N PHE A 329 10.70 5.55 12.34
CA PHE A 329 10.97 6.17 11.05
C PHE A 329 10.96 7.68 11.21
N SER A 330 11.99 8.35 10.71
CA SER A 330 12.12 9.80 10.78
C SER A 330 12.63 10.38 9.47
N ASP A 331 12.20 11.60 9.18
CA ASP A 331 12.57 12.34 7.98
C ASP A 331 12.70 13.82 8.31
N GLN A 332 13.73 14.46 7.74
CA GLN A 332 13.96 15.88 7.88
C GLN A 332 14.36 16.50 6.54
N VAL A 333 13.74 17.62 6.20
CA VAL A 333 14.06 18.40 5.00
C VAL A 333 14.28 19.86 5.38
N LYS A 334 15.42 20.42 4.96
CA LYS A 334 15.79 21.82 5.19
C LYS A 334 15.86 22.56 3.87
N TYR A 335 14.73 23.10 3.38
CA TYR A 335 14.73 23.94 2.20
C TYR A 335 15.34 25.31 2.49
N LYS A 336 16.40 25.69 1.75
CA LYS A 336 17.04 27.00 1.65
C LYS A 336 16.52 28.05 2.66
N VAL A 337 17.04 28.01 3.90
CA VAL A 337 16.87 29.05 4.94
C VAL A 337 15.41 29.32 5.40
N LEU A 338 14.39 28.93 4.66
CA LEU A 338 13.03 29.41 4.89
C LEU A 338 12.06 28.37 5.48
N GLN A 339 12.37 27.07 5.40
CA GLN A 339 11.45 26.03 5.87
C GLN A 339 12.22 24.83 6.44
N ASN A 340 11.89 24.44 7.65
CA ASN A 340 12.30 23.17 8.24
C ASN A 340 11.06 22.28 8.30
N TYR A 341 11.09 21.17 7.57
CA TYR A 341 10.05 20.16 7.58
C TYR A 341 10.60 18.90 8.19
N GLN A 342 9.91 18.36 9.16
CA GLN A 342 10.30 17.11 9.80
C GLN A 342 9.08 16.27 10.18
N TRP A 343 9.21 14.97 10.09
CA TRP A 343 8.24 14.05 10.65
C TRP A 343 8.90 12.85 11.30
N ASN A 344 8.18 12.26 12.25
CA ASN A 344 8.54 11.02 12.91
C ASN A 344 7.32 10.11 13.00
N SER A 345 7.55 8.82 12.80
CA SER A 345 6.55 7.76 12.91
C SER A 345 7.10 6.62 13.74
N VAL A 346 6.43 6.31 14.86
CA VAL A 346 6.82 5.24 15.78
C VAL A 346 5.67 4.28 15.94
N GLY A 347 5.97 3.01 16.01
CA GLY A 347 4.94 2.01 16.23
C GLY A 347 5.47 0.69 16.76
N GLY A 348 4.55 -0.09 17.32
CA GLY A 348 4.85 -1.44 17.80
C GLY A 348 3.59 -2.27 17.91
N GLY A 349 3.77 -3.57 17.83
CA GLY A 349 2.63 -4.47 17.87
C GLY A 349 3.01 -5.94 17.96
N THR A 350 1.97 -6.73 17.94
CA THR A 350 2.06 -8.19 17.91
C THR A 350 1.03 -8.75 16.93
N ASN A 351 1.39 -9.81 16.25
CA ASN A 351 0.44 -10.63 15.51
C ASN A 351 0.71 -12.12 15.78
N PHE A 352 -0.32 -12.91 15.59
CA PHE A 352 -0.22 -14.35 15.79
C PHE A 352 -1.05 -15.11 14.76
N VAL A 353 -0.60 -16.34 14.50
CA VAL A 353 -1.28 -17.33 13.67
C VAL A 353 -1.39 -18.61 14.46
N VAL A 354 -2.61 -19.12 14.67
CA VAL A 354 -2.88 -20.33 15.44
C VAL A 354 -3.64 -21.32 14.58
N ILE A 355 -3.19 -22.58 14.61
CA ILE A 355 -3.87 -23.70 13.98
C ILE A 355 -4.44 -24.60 15.09
N PRO A 356 -5.77 -24.59 15.30
CA PRO A 356 -6.41 -25.50 16.25
C PRO A 356 -6.20 -26.97 15.86
N GLY A 357 -5.94 -27.84 16.85
CA GLY A 357 -5.49 -29.21 16.61
C GLY A 357 -6.40 -30.10 15.74
N LYS A 358 -7.74 -29.92 15.84
CA LYS A 358 -8.72 -30.80 15.17
C LYS A 358 -9.77 -30.02 14.34
N SER A 359 -9.40 -28.89 13.78
CA SER A 359 -10.34 -28.07 12.98
C SER A 359 -9.65 -27.51 11.73
N PRO A 360 -10.30 -27.48 10.55
CA PRO A 360 -9.77 -26.87 9.35
C PRO A 360 -9.89 -25.33 9.39
N VAL A 361 -9.58 -24.73 10.55
CA VAL A 361 -9.63 -23.28 10.79
C VAL A 361 -8.21 -22.75 10.92
N LEU A 362 -7.95 -21.60 10.33
CA LEU A 362 -6.81 -20.74 10.61
C LEU A 362 -7.32 -19.56 11.43
N LEU A 363 -6.70 -19.31 12.58
CA LEU A 363 -6.97 -18.14 13.42
C LEU A 363 -5.80 -17.19 13.31
N GLU A 364 -6.08 -15.96 12.93
CA GLU A 364 -5.11 -14.86 12.86
C GLU A 364 -5.57 -13.72 13.77
N GLY A 365 -4.65 -13.12 14.49
CA GLY A 365 -4.97 -11.95 15.31
C GLY A 365 -3.81 -10.98 15.36
N TYR A 366 -4.11 -9.74 15.68
CA TYR A 366 -3.11 -8.67 15.82
C TYR A 366 -3.57 -7.64 16.83
N PHE A 367 -2.60 -6.96 17.43
CA PHE A 367 -2.80 -5.76 18.24
C PHE A 367 -1.61 -4.83 18.03
N ASN A 368 -1.89 -3.60 17.60
CA ASN A 368 -0.89 -2.63 17.17
C ASN A 368 -1.19 -1.25 17.72
N TYR A 369 -0.13 -0.48 17.90
CA TYR A 369 -0.19 0.96 18.16
C TYR A 369 0.81 1.67 17.25
N SER A 370 0.39 2.77 16.64
CA SER A 370 1.26 3.64 15.84
C SER A 370 0.98 5.11 16.08
N LEU A 371 2.02 5.92 15.96
CA LEU A 371 2.00 7.37 16.07
C LEU A 371 2.74 7.95 14.86
N TYR A 372 2.20 9.02 14.31
CA TYR A 372 2.85 9.87 13.31
C TYR A 372 2.72 11.33 13.75
N LYS A 373 3.81 12.08 13.64
CA LYS A 373 3.82 13.53 13.90
C LYS A 373 4.62 14.24 12.84
N VAL A 374 4.06 15.31 12.29
CA VAL A 374 4.71 16.20 11.32
C VAL A 374 4.76 17.62 11.87
N THR A 375 5.85 18.32 11.61
CA THR A 375 6.06 19.72 11.98
C THR A 375 6.64 20.47 10.78
N LEU A 376 6.11 21.65 10.52
CA LEU A 376 6.60 22.59 9.51
C LEU A 376 6.91 23.92 10.19
N GLU A 377 8.16 24.32 10.13
CA GLU A 377 8.66 25.61 10.60
C GLU A 377 9.00 26.49 9.41
N GLN A 378 8.48 27.70 9.39
CA GLN A 378 8.74 28.68 8.33
C GLN A 378 9.31 29.95 8.96
N LEU A 379 10.24 30.62 8.25
CA LEU A 379 10.84 31.85 8.75
C LEU A 379 9.74 32.90 9.00
N ASN A 380 9.79 33.53 10.18
CA ASN A 380 8.84 34.56 10.63
C ASN A 380 7.37 34.11 10.80
N LEU A 381 7.10 32.80 10.73
CA LEU A 381 5.79 32.21 11.00
C LEU A 381 5.86 31.24 12.18
N SER A 382 4.78 31.15 12.93
CA SER A 382 4.67 30.14 13.99
C SER A 382 4.59 28.74 13.41
N ALA A 383 5.27 27.78 14.04
CA ALA A 383 5.31 26.40 13.59
C ALA A 383 3.92 25.78 13.52
N ARG A 384 3.67 25.00 12.47
CA ARG A 384 2.46 24.15 12.35
C ARG A 384 2.82 22.72 12.65
N SER A 385 1.91 22.01 13.29
CA SER A 385 2.10 20.58 13.50
C SER A 385 0.79 19.80 13.37
N SER A 386 0.92 18.56 12.95
CA SER A 386 -0.17 17.59 13.02
C SER A 386 0.34 16.28 13.56
N SER A 387 -0.47 15.63 14.37
CA SER A 387 -0.19 14.26 14.80
C SER A 387 -1.44 13.41 14.72
N ILE A 388 -1.22 12.14 14.40
CA ILE A 388 -2.22 11.08 14.48
C ILE A 388 -1.60 9.90 15.20
N ASN A 389 -2.31 9.39 16.18
CA ASN A 389 -1.95 8.16 16.85
C ASN A 389 -3.16 7.25 17.00
N GLY A 390 -2.93 5.97 17.09
CA GLY A 390 -4.03 5.05 17.24
C GLY A 390 -3.59 3.62 17.50
N PHE A 391 -4.53 2.86 18.03
CA PHE A 391 -4.41 1.43 18.15
C PHE A 391 -5.39 0.73 17.20
N ASN A 392 -5.02 -0.46 16.76
CA ASN A 392 -5.91 -1.36 16.07
C ASN A 392 -5.65 -2.80 16.51
N GLY A 393 -6.73 -3.52 16.76
CA GLY A 393 -6.67 -4.94 17.11
C GLY A 393 -7.78 -5.70 16.40
N GLY A 394 -7.48 -6.92 15.97
CA GLY A 394 -8.42 -7.72 15.21
C GLY A 394 -8.19 -9.22 15.40
N LEU A 395 -9.27 -9.97 15.16
CA LEU A 395 -9.29 -11.44 15.12
C LEU A 395 -9.97 -11.86 13.83
N ASN A 396 -9.31 -12.72 13.06
CA ASN A 396 -9.77 -13.25 11.79
C ASN A 396 -9.80 -14.78 11.85
N PHE A 397 -10.86 -15.36 11.36
CA PHE A 397 -11.04 -16.79 11.25
C PHE A 397 -11.23 -17.18 9.80
N THR A 398 -10.47 -18.12 9.30
CA THR A 398 -10.64 -18.69 7.97
C THR A 398 -10.96 -20.18 8.10
N TYR A 399 -12.18 -20.56 7.71
CA TYR A 399 -12.63 -21.93 7.68
C TYR A 399 -12.55 -22.48 6.25
N PHE A 400 -11.78 -23.57 6.05
CA PHE A 400 -11.57 -24.20 4.76
C PHE A 400 -12.49 -25.42 4.59
N PHE A 401 -13.19 -25.51 3.45
CA PHE A 401 -14.03 -26.65 3.13
C PHE A 401 -14.04 -26.96 1.61
N GLY A 402 -13.36 -28.00 1.21
CA GLY A 402 -13.06 -28.29 -0.20
C GLY A 402 -12.17 -27.22 -0.80
N LYS A 403 -12.62 -26.68 -1.94
CA LYS A 403 -11.97 -25.54 -2.63
C LYS A 403 -12.49 -24.19 -2.17
N ASN A 404 -13.45 -24.19 -1.23
CA ASN A 404 -14.12 -22.98 -0.74
C ASN A 404 -13.53 -22.54 0.60
N ALA A 405 -13.73 -21.27 0.95
CA ALA A 405 -13.33 -20.73 2.23
C ALA A 405 -14.34 -19.70 2.75
N LEU A 406 -14.61 -19.73 4.04
CA LEU A 406 -15.34 -18.70 4.76
C LEU A 406 -14.36 -17.94 5.64
N LYS A 407 -14.21 -16.63 5.41
CA LYS A 407 -13.41 -15.75 6.26
C LYS A 407 -14.32 -14.74 6.96
N TYR A 408 -14.17 -14.62 8.26
CA TYR A 408 -14.90 -13.64 9.07
C TYR A 408 -14.00 -13.11 10.18
N GLY A 409 -14.30 -11.92 10.67
CA GLY A 409 -13.49 -11.32 11.71
C GLY A 409 -14.12 -10.11 12.35
N LEU A 410 -13.47 -9.67 13.43
CA LEU A 410 -13.80 -8.46 14.16
C LEU A 410 -12.55 -7.59 14.29
N GLU A 411 -12.71 -6.28 14.21
CA GLU A 411 -11.64 -5.30 14.38
C GLU A 411 -12.15 -4.16 15.24
N LEU A 412 -11.33 -3.75 16.22
CA LEU A 412 -11.51 -2.54 17.04
C LEU A 412 -10.34 -1.60 16.76
N SER A 413 -10.62 -0.35 16.45
CA SER A 413 -9.60 0.68 16.27
C SER A 413 -9.98 1.97 16.98
N GLY A 414 -8.97 2.68 17.47
CA GLY A 414 -9.10 4.01 18.06
C GLY A 414 -8.07 4.93 17.44
N LEU A 415 -8.50 6.14 17.10
CA LEU A 415 -7.64 7.17 16.50
C LEU A 415 -7.77 8.47 17.32
N ARG A 416 -6.66 9.15 17.51
CA ARG A 416 -6.61 10.52 18.03
C ARG A 416 -5.81 11.37 17.05
N THR A 417 -6.41 12.49 16.63
CA THR A 417 -5.75 13.49 15.78
C THR A 417 -5.60 14.80 16.53
N ILE A 418 -4.47 15.45 16.36
CA ILE A 418 -4.17 16.78 16.87
C ILE A 418 -3.63 17.60 15.71
N LEU A 419 -4.23 18.74 15.45
CA LEU A 419 -3.79 19.69 14.43
C LEU A 419 -3.60 21.06 15.06
N ASP A 420 -2.37 21.56 15.03
CA ASP A 420 -2.00 22.90 15.46
C ASP A 420 -1.56 23.71 14.25
N PHE A 421 -2.24 24.80 13.98
CA PHE A 421 -1.81 25.75 12.97
C PHE A 421 -2.14 27.18 13.37
N TYR A 422 -1.57 28.14 12.66
CA TYR A 422 -1.81 29.55 12.91
C TYR A 422 -2.45 30.18 11.67
N ASN A 423 -3.48 30.97 11.89
CA ASN A 423 -4.10 31.74 10.81
C ASN A 423 -3.25 32.94 10.39
N SER A 424 -3.70 33.69 9.39
CA SER A 424 -3.02 34.90 8.90
C SER A 424 -2.87 36.01 9.95
N LEU A 425 -3.66 35.96 11.02
CA LEU A 425 -3.59 36.87 12.17
C LEU A 425 -2.71 36.33 13.31
N ASN A 426 -1.92 35.27 13.05
CA ASN A 426 -1.08 34.57 14.02
C ASN A 426 -1.83 34.05 15.26
N ARG A 427 -3.12 33.74 15.11
CA ARG A 427 -3.92 33.11 16.17
C ARG A 427 -3.80 31.60 16.03
N LYS A 428 -3.47 30.95 17.14
CA LYS A 428 -3.39 29.49 17.20
C LYS A 428 -4.77 28.86 17.08
N ILE A 429 -4.90 27.91 16.19
CA ILE A 429 -6.07 27.06 16.01
C ILE A 429 -5.64 25.65 16.36
N ASN A 430 -6.33 25.04 17.32
CA ASN A 430 -6.06 23.67 17.78
C ASN A 430 -7.31 22.82 17.61
N TYR A 431 -7.17 21.72 16.86
CA TYR A 431 -8.19 20.69 16.78
C TYR A 431 -7.66 19.40 17.40
N THR A 432 -8.34 18.91 18.43
CA THR A 432 -8.09 17.58 18.98
C THR A 432 -9.36 16.75 18.84
N GLN A 433 -9.26 15.65 18.09
CA GLN A 433 -10.41 14.79 17.80
C GLN A 433 -10.07 13.34 18.10
N ASN A 434 -11.07 12.59 18.56
CA ASN A 434 -10.94 11.17 18.82
C ASN A 434 -11.98 10.40 18.00
N SER A 435 -11.62 9.25 17.48
CA SER A 435 -12.51 8.34 16.78
C SER A 435 -12.32 6.92 17.28
N THR A 436 -13.43 6.22 17.50
CA THR A 436 -13.43 4.80 17.82
C THR A 436 -14.30 4.08 16.80
N GLU A 437 -13.79 3.00 16.26
CA GLU A 437 -14.45 2.21 15.22
C GLU A 437 -14.49 0.74 15.65
N LEU A 438 -15.69 0.15 15.60
CA LEU A 438 -15.90 -1.28 15.78
C LEU A 438 -16.40 -1.88 14.47
N ASN A 439 -15.73 -2.91 13.99
CA ASN A 439 -15.96 -3.46 12.68
C ASN A 439 -16.15 -4.96 12.75
N GLY A 440 -17.05 -5.49 11.93
CA GLY A 440 -17.20 -6.91 11.69
C GLY A 440 -17.33 -7.18 10.21
N PHE A 441 -16.77 -8.29 9.75
CA PHE A 441 -16.92 -8.68 8.35
C PHE A 441 -17.10 -10.18 8.18
N VAL A 442 -17.71 -10.54 7.07
CA VAL A 442 -17.78 -11.91 6.58
C VAL A 442 -17.61 -11.90 5.06
N LYS A 443 -16.83 -12.83 4.53
CA LYS A 443 -16.69 -13.08 3.09
C LYS A 443 -16.62 -14.58 2.82
N PHE A 444 -17.15 -14.97 1.69
CA PHE A 444 -17.28 -16.36 1.29
C PHE A 444 -16.73 -16.58 -0.10
N LYS A 445 -15.63 -17.32 -0.20
CA LYS A 445 -15.03 -17.73 -1.47
C LYS A 445 -15.69 -19.01 -1.96
N TRP A 446 -16.35 -18.91 -3.09
CA TRP A 446 -17.06 -20.02 -3.72
C TRP A 446 -16.52 -20.31 -5.11
N LEU A 447 -15.99 -21.53 -5.29
CA LEU A 447 -15.55 -22.06 -6.58
C LEU A 447 -16.65 -22.97 -7.14
N PHE A 448 -17.21 -22.58 -8.28
CA PHE A 448 -18.23 -23.34 -8.97
C PHE A 448 -17.84 -23.50 -10.45
N GLY A 449 -17.32 -24.68 -10.82
CA GLY A 449 -16.84 -24.95 -12.17
C GLY A 449 -15.75 -23.95 -12.59
N LYS A 450 -16.03 -23.14 -13.60
CA LYS A 450 -15.15 -22.07 -14.12
C LYS A 450 -15.35 -20.73 -13.42
N PHE A 451 -16.37 -20.63 -12.56
CA PHE A 451 -16.67 -19.40 -11.82
C PHE A 451 -16.05 -19.43 -10.43
N ILE A 452 -15.53 -18.30 -10.02
CA ILE A 452 -15.12 -18.02 -8.66
C ILE A 452 -15.84 -16.75 -8.25
N ILE A 453 -16.58 -16.80 -7.15
CA ILE A 453 -17.35 -15.66 -6.64
C ILE A 453 -17.01 -15.49 -5.17
N GLU A 454 -16.75 -14.27 -4.75
CA GLU A 454 -16.48 -13.92 -3.36
C GLU A 454 -17.34 -12.74 -2.93
N PRO A 455 -18.60 -12.97 -2.55
CA PRO A 455 -19.39 -11.97 -1.85
C PRO A 455 -18.85 -11.74 -0.45
N GLY A 456 -18.91 -10.49 -0.01
CA GLY A 456 -18.54 -10.07 1.31
C GLY A 456 -19.41 -8.94 1.81
N ILE A 457 -19.48 -8.81 3.12
CA ILE A 457 -20.17 -7.71 3.78
C ILE A 457 -19.35 -7.27 4.98
N ARG A 458 -19.22 -5.95 5.16
CA ARG A 458 -18.62 -5.32 6.31
C ARG A 458 -19.66 -4.44 7.00
N LEU A 459 -19.75 -4.57 8.31
CA LEU A 459 -20.49 -3.67 9.16
C LEU A 459 -19.47 -2.82 9.93
N GLN A 460 -19.50 -1.51 9.74
CA GLN A 460 -18.58 -0.59 10.38
C GLN A 460 -19.36 0.42 11.23
N TYR A 461 -19.08 0.44 12.53
CA TYR A 461 -19.65 1.39 13.49
C TYR A 461 -18.60 2.43 13.85
N TYR A 462 -18.89 3.68 13.53
CA TYR A 462 -18.10 4.85 13.89
C TYR A 462 -18.65 5.44 15.18
N GLY A 463 -18.06 5.06 16.33
CA GLY A 463 -18.56 5.41 17.66
C GLY A 463 -18.65 6.92 17.89
N SER A 464 -17.64 7.68 17.49
CA SER A 464 -17.59 9.15 17.64
C SER A 464 -18.65 9.88 16.82
N LEU A 465 -19.14 9.27 15.73
CA LEU A 465 -20.20 9.84 14.88
C LEU A 465 -21.56 9.21 15.16
N SER A 466 -21.63 8.21 16.04
CA SER A 466 -22.82 7.38 16.27
C SER A 466 -23.45 6.87 14.96
N THR A 467 -22.61 6.50 13.99
CA THR A 467 -23.03 6.16 12.64
C THR A 467 -22.59 4.73 12.27
N VAL A 468 -23.53 3.98 11.68
CA VAL A 468 -23.28 2.64 11.14
C VAL A 468 -23.17 2.72 9.62
N SER A 469 -22.18 2.05 9.04
CA SER A 469 -22.07 1.83 7.62
C SER A 469 -22.15 0.33 7.32
N LEU A 470 -23.01 -0.03 6.37
CA LEU A 470 -23.10 -1.37 5.81
C LEU A 470 -22.44 -1.35 4.44
N GLU A 471 -21.38 -2.14 4.26
CA GLU A 471 -20.51 -2.09 3.11
C GLU A 471 -20.50 -3.44 2.36
N PRO A 472 -21.44 -3.64 1.39
CA PRO A 472 -21.40 -4.81 0.52
C PRO A 472 -20.21 -4.76 -0.44
N ARG A 473 -19.58 -5.90 -0.66
CA ARG A 473 -18.44 -6.10 -1.55
C ARG A 473 -18.66 -7.36 -2.39
N LEU A 474 -18.17 -7.36 -3.61
CA LEU A 474 -18.23 -8.52 -4.50
C LEU A 474 -16.96 -8.57 -5.35
N SER A 475 -16.33 -9.73 -5.38
CA SER A 475 -15.32 -10.07 -6.37
C SER A 475 -15.76 -11.32 -7.13
N ALA A 476 -15.51 -11.36 -8.43
CA ALA A 476 -15.82 -12.52 -9.25
C ALA A 476 -14.79 -12.69 -10.36
N LYS A 477 -14.52 -13.94 -10.70
CA LYS A 477 -13.67 -14.34 -11.82
C LYS A 477 -14.35 -15.45 -12.62
N TYR A 478 -14.27 -15.36 -13.93
CA TYR A 478 -14.72 -16.39 -14.86
C TYR A 478 -13.59 -16.85 -15.76
N ASN A 479 -13.16 -18.09 -15.58
CA ASN A 479 -12.12 -18.73 -16.38
C ASN A 479 -12.74 -19.26 -17.68
N ILE A 480 -12.83 -18.44 -18.73
CA ILE A 480 -13.40 -18.82 -20.05
C ILE A 480 -12.57 -19.96 -20.63
N ALA A 481 -11.25 -19.78 -20.65
CA ALA A 481 -10.24 -20.74 -21.05
C ALA A 481 -9.08 -20.69 -20.06
N ASP A 482 -8.16 -21.65 -20.16
CA ASP A 482 -6.97 -21.67 -19.31
C ASP A 482 -6.12 -20.40 -19.48
N GLN A 483 -6.14 -19.81 -20.66
CA GLN A 483 -5.35 -18.64 -21.03
C GLN A 483 -6.12 -17.32 -20.92
N PHE A 484 -7.46 -17.35 -20.78
CA PHE A 484 -8.28 -16.15 -20.82
C PHE A 484 -9.30 -16.12 -19.68
N ARG A 485 -9.23 -15.09 -18.87
CA ARG A 485 -10.02 -14.91 -17.65
C ARG A 485 -10.66 -13.52 -17.61
N LEU A 486 -11.96 -13.46 -17.33
CA LEU A 486 -12.65 -12.23 -16.99
C LEU A 486 -12.67 -12.06 -15.48
N LYS A 487 -12.62 -10.82 -15.03
CA LYS A 487 -12.62 -10.49 -13.61
C LYS A 487 -13.38 -9.21 -13.33
N MET A 488 -14.03 -9.16 -12.18
CA MET A 488 -14.72 -7.98 -11.68
C MET A 488 -14.56 -7.88 -10.17
N ALA A 489 -14.55 -6.66 -9.67
CA ALA A 489 -14.68 -6.38 -8.25
C ALA A 489 -15.38 -5.04 -8.04
N GLY A 490 -16.01 -4.89 -6.87
CA GLY A 490 -16.62 -3.61 -6.52
C GLY A 490 -17.32 -3.67 -5.17
N GLY A 491 -17.81 -2.52 -4.76
CA GLY A 491 -18.51 -2.38 -3.50
C GLY A 491 -18.73 -0.96 -3.06
N TYR A 492 -19.26 -0.84 -1.87
CA TYR A 492 -19.47 0.40 -1.16
C TYR A 492 -18.44 0.55 -0.02
N TYR A 493 -17.87 1.75 0.13
CA TYR A 493 -16.76 2.04 1.04
C TYR A 493 -17.01 3.34 1.78
N THR A 494 -16.63 3.40 3.06
CA THR A 494 -16.72 4.62 3.86
C THR A 494 -15.41 4.93 4.58
N GLN A 495 -15.21 6.20 4.88
CA GLN A 495 -14.02 6.72 5.55
C GLN A 495 -14.38 7.90 6.44
N ASN A 496 -13.82 7.92 7.65
CA ASN A 496 -13.94 9.02 8.59
C ASN A 496 -12.77 10.01 8.51
N LEU A 497 -11.56 9.52 8.23
CA LEU A 497 -10.34 10.32 8.21
C LEU A 497 -10.31 11.26 7.00
N ILE A 498 -9.96 12.53 7.24
CA ILE A 498 -9.76 13.58 6.23
C ILE A 498 -8.36 14.17 6.36
N SER A 499 -7.82 14.70 5.25
CA SER A 499 -6.57 15.45 5.25
C SER A 499 -6.81 16.96 5.20
N THR A 500 -5.85 17.71 5.73
CA THR A 500 -5.84 19.18 5.69
C THR A 500 -4.86 19.68 4.64
N THR A 501 -4.96 19.16 3.42
CA THR A 501 -4.08 19.55 2.31
C THR A 501 -4.64 20.74 1.55
N TYR A 502 -3.75 21.61 1.06
CA TYR A 502 -4.08 22.64 0.08
C TYR A 502 -4.12 22.01 -1.31
N GLU A 503 -5.19 22.25 -2.06
CA GLU A 503 -5.40 21.61 -3.37
C GLU A 503 -4.98 22.48 -4.57
N ASN A 504 -4.19 23.54 -4.37
CA ASN A 504 -3.76 24.43 -5.46
C ASN A 504 -2.58 23.87 -6.28
N ASP A 505 -1.82 22.94 -5.72
CA ASP A 505 -0.66 22.32 -6.33
C ASP A 505 -0.57 20.85 -5.91
N VAL A 506 -0.03 20.00 -6.80
CA VAL A 506 0.13 18.58 -6.53
C VAL A 506 1.15 18.28 -5.42
N VAL A 507 2.12 19.18 -5.25
CA VAL A 507 3.17 19.01 -4.22
C VAL A 507 2.69 19.57 -2.89
N ASN A 508 2.51 18.66 -1.94
CA ASN A 508 2.13 19.02 -0.59
C ASN A 508 2.87 18.12 0.41
N LEU A 509 3.84 18.70 1.11
CA LEU A 509 4.66 17.97 2.07
C LEU A 509 3.98 17.86 3.45
N PHE A 510 3.20 18.87 3.85
CA PHE A 510 2.53 18.88 5.14
C PHE A 510 1.14 18.24 5.05
N TYR A 511 0.99 17.07 5.63
CA TYR A 511 -0.29 16.39 5.79
C TYR A 511 -0.79 16.49 7.22
N GLY A 512 -1.83 17.29 7.42
CA GLY A 512 -2.59 17.28 8.67
C GLY A 512 -3.73 16.26 8.59
N PHE A 513 -4.04 15.66 9.73
CA PHE A 513 -5.08 14.64 9.87
C PHE A 513 -6.18 15.11 10.78
N LEU A 514 -7.43 14.92 10.37
CA LEU A 514 -8.63 15.16 11.15
C LEU A 514 -9.59 13.97 11.02
N THR A 515 -10.33 13.73 12.10
CA THR A 515 -11.40 12.74 12.14
C THR A 515 -12.74 13.38 12.41
N THR A 516 -13.76 13.38 12.16
CA THR A 516 -14.99 14.01 12.68
C THR A 516 -15.08 15.51 12.36
N PRO A 517 -15.22 15.89 11.10
CA PRO A 517 -15.44 17.30 10.77
C PRO A 517 -16.74 17.80 11.39
N ASP A 518 -16.65 18.76 12.32
CA ASP A 518 -17.81 19.22 13.09
C ASP A 518 -18.53 20.40 12.43
N ASN A 519 -17.79 21.29 11.76
CA ASN A 519 -18.32 22.50 11.16
C ASN A 519 -18.57 22.34 9.65
N LEU A 520 -19.50 21.44 9.31
CA LEU A 520 -19.97 21.17 7.93
C LEU A 520 -21.20 22.03 7.56
N PRO A 521 -21.44 22.30 6.26
CA PRO A 521 -22.70 22.85 5.80
C PRO A 521 -23.90 22.02 6.25
N ALA A 522 -24.97 22.68 6.68
CA ALA A 522 -26.19 22.00 7.13
C ALA A 522 -26.92 21.29 5.98
N LYS A 523 -26.77 21.78 4.75
CA LYS A 523 -27.36 21.22 3.54
C LYS A 523 -26.33 21.07 2.45
N PHE A 524 -26.48 20.02 1.66
CA PHE A 524 -25.70 19.75 0.46
C PHE A 524 -26.63 19.28 -0.66
N ASN A 525 -26.58 19.92 -1.85
CA ASN A 525 -27.51 19.66 -2.95
C ASN A 525 -28.99 19.69 -2.52
N GLY A 526 -29.36 20.66 -1.66
CA GLY A 526 -30.71 20.84 -1.16
C GLY A 526 -31.16 19.83 -0.09
N LYS A 527 -30.35 18.82 0.24
CA LYS A 527 -30.64 17.79 1.25
C LYS A 527 -29.89 18.07 2.55
N SER A 528 -30.50 17.79 3.69
CA SER A 528 -29.82 17.89 5.00
C SER A 528 -28.67 16.90 5.11
N VAL A 529 -27.52 17.36 5.60
CA VAL A 529 -26.33 16.52 5.84
C VAL A 529 -26.52 15.77 7.16
N THR A 530 -26.94 14.53 7.09
CA THR A 530 -27.18 13.66 8.25
C THR A 530 -26.02 12.73 8.57
N ASN A 531 -25.09 12.58 7.65
CA ASN A 531 -23.94 11.68 7.77
C ASN A 531 -22.66 12.43 7.38
N LYS A 532 -21.64 12.36 8.22
CA LYS A 532 -20.35 13.05 8.05
C LYS A 532 -19.28 12.20 7.37
N LEU A 533 -19.58 10.93 7.03
CA LEU A 533 -18.62 10.01 6.41
C LEU A 533 -18.39 10.36 4.94
N GLN A 534 -17.15 10.28 4.51
CA GLN A 534 -16.81 10.18 3.09
C GLN A 534 -17.27 8.83 2.56
N ARG A 535 -17.72 8.78 1.31
CA ARG A 535 -18.33 7.60 0.70
C ARG A 535 -17.85 7.39 -0.71
N CYS A 536 -17.73 6.13 -1.11
CA CYS A 536 -17.35 5.75 -2.47
C CYS A 536 -18.05 4.47 -2.91
N TRP A 537 -18.59 4.47 -4.13
CA TRP A 537 -18.91 3.27 -4.88
C TRP A 537 -17.80 3.00 -5.87
N GLN A 538 -17.29 1.77 -5.90
CA GLN A 538 -16.24 1.36 -6.83
C GLN A 538 -16.68 0.15 -7.64
N VAL A 539 -16.37 0.16 -8.93
CA VAL A 539 -16.46 -0.98 -9.82
C VAL A 539 -15.20 -1.08 -10.65
N VAL A 540 -14.65 -2.28 -10.74
CA VAL A 540 -13.54 -2.63 -11.62
C VAL A 540 -13.95 -3.82 -12.46
N LEU A 541 -13.75 -3.72 -13.76
CA LEU A 541 -13.97 -4.78 -14.74
C LEU A 541 -12.69 -4.99 -15.53
N GLY A 542 -12.31 -6.22 -15.78
CA GLY A 542 -11.10 -6.48 -16.54
C GLY A 542 -11.00 -7.88 -17.09
N PHE A 543 -9.96 -8.08 -17.87
CA PHE A 543 -9.57 -9.40 -18.33
C PHE A 543 -8.08 -9.61 -18.22
N GLU A 544 -7.71 -10.86 -18.10
CA GLU A 544 -6.35 -11.32 -18.08
C GLU A 544 -6.17 -12.37 -19.17
N TRP A 545 -5.17 -12.16 -20.04
CA TRP A 545 -4.91 -13.00 -21.18
C TRP A 545 -3.44 -13.41 -21.24
N ASP A 546 -3.18 -14.70 -21.10
CA ASP A 546 -1.87 -15.29 -21.35
C ASP A 546 -1.73 -15.55 -22.87
N LEU A 547 -1.27 -14.54 -23.62
CA LEU A 547 -1.08 -14.59 -25.07
C LEU A 547 -0.14 -15.71 -25.47
N THR A 548 0.90 -15.91 -24.69
CA THR A 548 1.82 -17.05 -24.75
C THR A 548 2.20 -17.48 -23.34
N LYS A 549 2.98 -18.53 -23.18
CA LYS A 549 3.51 -18.96 -21.88
C LYS A 549 4.32 -17.86 -21.18
N ASN A 550 4.92 -16.95 -21.95
CA ASN A 550 5.84 -15.91 -21.47
C ASN A 550 5.27 -14.49 -21.58
N LEU A 551 4.12 -14.30 -22.22
CA LEU A 551 3.51 -12.99 -22.48
C LEU A 551 2.11 -12.93 -21.88
N ASN A 552 1.93 -12.08 -20.89
CA ASN A 552 0.66 -11.84 -20.21
C ASN A 552 0.19 -10.41 -20.42
N LEU A 553 -1.07 -10.27 -20.83
CA LEU A 553 -1.79 -9.00 -20.93
C LEU A 553 -2.88 -8.94 -19.87
N ASN A 554 -2.88 -7.88 -19.07
CA ASN A 554 -3.93 -7.56 -18.13
C ASN A 554 -4.51 -6.18 -18.48
N VAL A 555 -5.85 -6.11 -18.63
CA VAL A 555 -6.55 -4.85 -18.90
C VAL A 555 -7.65 -4.69 -17.86
N GLU A 556 -7.72 -3.52 -17.22
CA GLU A 556 -8.72 -3.20 -16.21
C GLU A 556 -9.31 -1.81 -16.45
N GLY A 557 -10.62 -1.73 -16.61
CA GLY A 557 -11.37 -0.49 -16.51
C GLY A 557 -11.93 -0.30 -15.11
N TYR A 558 -11.92 0.93 -14.62
CA TYR A 558 -12.45 1.27 -13.29
C TYR A 558 -13.35 2.50 -13.33
N TYR A 559 -14.33 2.50 -12.41
CA TYR A 559 -15.15 3.66 -12.12
C TYR A 559 -15.36 3.78 -10.62
N LYS A 560 -15.09 4.99 -10.07
CA LYS A 560 -15.30 5.36 -8.67
C LYS A 560 -16.23 6.55 -8.62
N TYR A 561 -17.33 6.44 -7.92
CA TYR A 561 -18.26 7.53 -7.67
C TYR A 561 -18.23 7.91 -6.19
N TYR A 562 -18.01 9.18 -5.93
CA TYR A 562 -17.95 9.77 -4.59
C TYR A 562 -19.19 10.62 -4.34
N PRO A 563 -20.25 10.08 -3.72
CA PRO A 563 -21.44 10.86 -3.40
C PRO A 563 -21.20 11.90 -2.30
N GLN A 564 -20.12 11.75 -1.52
CA GLN A 564 -19.76 12.68 -0.47
C GLN A 564 -18.26 12.57 -0.17
N LEU A 565 -17.53 13.64 -0.38
CA LEU A 565 -16.19 13.92 0.10
C LEU A 565 -16.21 15.14 0.99
N THR A 566 -15.25 15.26 1.89
CA THR A 566 -15.11 16.41 2.78
C THR A 566 -13.69 16.95 2.67
N THR A 567 -13.58 18.24 2.38
CA THR A 567 -12.31 18.97 2.25
C THR A 567 -12.33 20.25 3.08
N LEU A 568 -11.17 20.85 3.30
CA LEU A 568 -11.09 22.18 3.91
C LEU A 568 -11.77 23.21 3.02
N ASN A 569 -12.47 24.17 3.65
CA ASN A 569 -13.13 25.22 2.92
C ASN A 569 -12.14 26.27 2.40
N ARG A 570 -11.83 26.21 1.12
CA ARG A 570 -10.98 27.17 0.41
C ARG A 570 -11.62 28.55 0.24
N ASN A 571 -12.93 28.66 0.43
CA ASN A 571 -13.72 29.88 0.24
C ASN A 571 -14.09 30.58 1.56
N LYS A 572 -13.52 30.13 2.70
CA LYS A 572 -13.86 30.69 4.01
C LYS A 572 -13.36 32.14 4.14
N LEU A 573 -14.29 33.09 4.31
CA LEU A 573 -14.03 34.50 4.53
C LEU A 573 -14.38 34.94 5.96
N TYR A 574 -15.35 34.26 6.58
CA TYR A 574 -15.90 34.66 7.88
C TYR A 574 -15.76 33.55 8.92
N ASP A 575 -15.62 33.92 10.17
CA ASP A 575 -15.77 32.97 11.27
C ASP A 575 -17.25 32.59 11.43
N ASP A 576 -17.52 31.31 11.71
CA ASP A 576 -18.88 30.80 11.92
C ASP A 576 -19.36 31.16 13.33
N THR A 577 -19.76 32.40 13.48
CA THR A 577 -20.24 33.01 14.72
C THR A 577 -21.64 33.56 14.52
N GLN A 578 -22.30 33.90 15.64
CA GLN A 578 -23.65 34.51 15.62
C GLN A 578 -23.69 35.84 14.82
N ILE A 579 -22.58 36.58 14.79
CA ILE A 579 -22.46 37.83 14.01
C ILE A 579 -22.56 37.59 12.51
N ASN A 580 -22.06 36.46 12.06
CA ASN A 580 -22.04 36.07 10.65
C ASN A 580 -23.11 35.03 10.32
N ALA A 581 -24.17 34.94 11.14
CA ALA A 581 -25.24 33.94 10.94
C ALA A 581 -25.95 34.08 9.57
N ASP A 582 -26.02 35.30 9.05
CA ASP A 582 -26.61 35.66 7.76
C ASP A 582 -25.73 35.29 6.56
N LYS A 583 -24.44 35.05 6.79
CA LYS A 583 -23.51 34.70 5.71
C LYS A 583 -23.74 33.25 5.24
N PRO A 584 -23.52 32.96 3.94
CA PRO A 584 -23.70 31.62 3.40
C PRO A 584 -22.69 30.63 4.00
N ASP A 585 -23.09 29.36 4.11
CA ASP A 585 -22.26 28.29 4.70
C ASP A 585 -20.92 28.14 3.98
N TYR A 586 -20.87 28.29 2.67
CA TYR A 586 -19.61 28.16 1.89
C TYR A 586 -18.57 29.27 2.18
N GLU A 587 -18.96 30.37 2.84
CA GLU A 587 -18.05 31.46 3.22
C GLU A 587 -17.65 31.41 4.69
N LYS A 588 -18.33 30.62 5.54
CA LYS A 588 -18.09 30.62 6.98
C LYS A 588 -17.77 29.26 7.59
N LYS A 589 -18.21 28.16 6.99
CA LYS A 589 -17.91 26.82 7.49
C LYS A 589 -16.43 26.46 7.30
N ASP A 590 -15.89 25.59 8.17
CA ASP A 590 -14.49 25.17 8.08
C ASP A 590 -14.26 24.13 6.98
N PHE A 591 -15.32 23.40 6.64
CA PHE A 591 -15.27 22.33 5.64
C PHE A 591 -16.35 22.51 4.58
N ILE A 592 -16.05 22.04 3.38
CA ILE A 592 -17.02 21.92 2.30
C ILE A 592 -17.25 20.43 1.97
N ILE A 593 -18.41 20.17 1.40
CA ILE A 593 -18.78 18.84 0.89
C ILE A 593 -18.73 18.90 -0.63
N GLU A 594 -18.16 17.87 -1.21
CA GLU A 594 -18.03 17.71 -2.66
C GLU A 594 -18.57 16.35 -3.09
N THR A 595 -19.02 16.27 -4.34
CA THR A 595 -19.17 15.03 -5.08
C THR A 595 -17.99 14.87 -6.04
N GLY A 596 -17.80 13.67 -6.57
CA GLY A 596 -16.81 13.46 -7.62
C GLY A 596 -16.88 12.10 -8.23
N ASP A 597 -16.12 11.96 -9.29
CA ASP A 597 -15.90 10.68 -9.96
C ASP A 597 -14.44 10.54 -10.39
N ALA A 598 -14.02 9.30 -10.54
CA ALA A 598 -12.74 8.94 -11.14
C ALA A 598 -12.93 7.70 -12.00
N GLU A 599 -12.49 7.77 -13.24
CA GLU A 599 -12.62 6.69 -14.21
C GLU A 599 -11.34 6.51 -15.01
N GLY A 600 -11.12 5.31 -15.54
CA GLY A 600 -9.96 5.06 -16.36
C GLY A 600 -9.81 3.62 -16.80
N VAL A 601 -8.75 3.41 -17.58
CA VAL A 601 -8.36 2.09 -18.08
C VAL A 601 -6.86 1.91 -17.91
N ASP A 602 -6.47 0.78 -17.35
CA ASP A 602 -5.09 0.36 -17.14
C ASP A 602 -4.75 -0.83 -18.04
N PHE A 603 -3.63 -0.74 -18.76
CA PHE A 603 -3.04 -1.80 -19.56
C PHE A 603 -1.71 -2.21 -18.95
N SER A 604 -1.50 -3.51 -18.79
CA SER A 604 -0.24 -4.08 -18.29
C SER A 604 0.16 -5.26 -19.14
N LEU A 605 1.30 -5.16 -19.84
CA LEU A 605 1.88 -6.19 -20.66
C LEU A 605 3.20 -6.66 -20.07
N LYS A 606 3.25 -7.90 -19.58
CA LYS A 606 4.45 -8.51 -19.00
C LYS A 606 4.99 -9.60 -19.92
N TYR A 607 6.28 -9.52 -20.26
CA TYR A 607 7.03 -10.55 -20.99
C TYR A 607 8.19 -11.03 -20.14
N SER A 608 8.35 -12.35 -19.99
CA SER A 608 9.38 -12.94 -19.13
C SER A 608 10.02 -14.15 -19.79
N LEU A 609 11.32 -14.05 -20.05
CA LEU A 609 12.21 -15.14 -20.42
C LEU A 609 13.27 -15.35 -19.34
N SER A 610 14.10 -16.36 -19.49
CA SER A 610 15.14 -16.69 -18.51
C SER A 610 16.19 -15.60 -18.27
N ASN A 611 16.37 -14.74 -19.24
CA ASN A 611 17.40 -13.71 -19.24
C ASN A 611 16.89 -12.34 -19.66
N LEU A 612 15.62 -12.23 -20.05
CA LEU A 612 14.99 -10.97 -20.45
C LEU A 612 13.61 -10.87 -19.82
N SER A 613 13.35 -9.80 -19.09
CA SER A 613 12.02 -9.41 -18.67
C SER A 613 11.70 -8.03 -19.22
N PHE A 614 10.45 -7.85 -19.61
CA PHE A 614 9.93 -6.57 -20.09
C PHE A 614 8.55 -6.35 -19.51
N TRP A 615 8.30 -5.15 -19.02
CA TRP A 615 6.99 -4.77 -18.51
C TRP A 615 6.61 -3.38 -19.03
N ALA A 616 5.49 -3.31 -19.73
CA ALA A 616 4.90 -2.08 -20.22
C ALA A 616 3.56 -1.84 -19.49
N VAL A 617 3.40 -0.65 -18.95
CA VAL A 617 2.18 -0.21 -18.31
C VAL A 617 1.73 1.10 -18.95
N TYR A 618 0.44 1.18 -19.29
CA TYR A 618 -0.20 2.41 -19.70
C TYR A 618 -1.50 2.60 -18.91
N SER A 619 -1.66 3.77 -18.33
CA SER A 619 -2.87 4.17 -17.60
C SER A 619 -3.45 5.44 -18.21
N LEU A 620 -4.74 5.39 -18.50
CA LEU A 620 -5.55 6.54 -18.89
C LEU A 620 -6.57 6.78 -17.77
N GLY A 621 -6.60 8.00 -17.21
CA GLY A 621 -7.52 8.32 -16.11
C GLY A 621 -8.06 9.74 -16.21
N PHE A 622 -9.28 9.92 -15.69
CA PHE A 622 -9.96 11.21 -15.58
C PHE A 622 -10.55 11.33 -14.18
N ILE A 623 -10.47 12.53 -13.60
CA ILE A 623 -10.97 12.81 -12.26
C ILE A 623 -11.72 14.12 -12.28
N HIS A 624 -12.94 14.14 -11.72
CA HIS A 624 -13.72 15.36 -11.55
C HIS A 624 -14.20 15.51 -10.11
N ARG A 625 -14.27 16.75 -9.66
CA ARG A 625 -14.83 17.15 -8.36
C ARG A 625 -15.84 18.27 -8.59
N ASN A 626 -16.87 18.30 -7.74
CA ASN A 626 -17.91 19.31 -7.78
C ASN A 626 -18.29 19.73 -6.35
N ASP A 627 -18.08 21.01 -6.03
CA ASP A 627 -18.38 21.60 -4.73
C ASP A 627 -19.75 22.34 -4.70
N THR A 628 -20.60 22.10 -5.69
CA THR A 628 -21.87 22.77 -5.95
C THR A 628 -21.77 24.16 -6.60
N ARG A 629 -20.59 24.77 -6.62
CA ARG A 629 -20.35 26.08 -7.26
C ARG A 629 -19.60 25.90 -8.58
N GLU A 630 -18.63 25.03 -8.58
CA GLU A 630 -17.82 24.74 -9.77
C GLU A 630 -17.51 23.26 -9.87
N THR A 631 -17.30 22.79 -11.10
CA THR A 631 -16.74 21.49 -11.39
C THR A 631 -15.30 21.71 -11.81
N TYR A 632 -14.37 21.00 -11.17
CA TYR A 632 -12.95 21.17 -11.40
C TYR A 632 -12.23 19.82 -11.46
N VAL A 633 -11.02 19.87 -11.99
CA VAL A 633 -10.11 18.72 -12.08
C VAL A 633 -9.06 18.87 -10.99
N PRO A 634 -8.89 17.94 -10.06
CA PRO A 634 -7.95 18.11 -8.96
C PRO A 634 -6.48 18.08 -9.44
N PRO A 635 -5.52 18.66 -8.67
CA PRO A 635 -4.14 18.84 -9.10
C PRO A 635 -3.37 17.53 -9.37
N TYR A 636 -3.90 16.40 -8.98
CA TYR A 636 -3.30 15.06 -9.23
C TYR A 636 -3.93 14.32 -10.43
N ASP A 637 -4.73 14.98 -11.27
CA ASP A 637 -5.29 14.41 -12.51
C ASP A 637 -4.20 14.33 -13.59
N ARG A 638 -3.50 13.21 -13.66
CA ARG A 638 -2.59 12.87 -14.76
C ARG A 638 -3.29 11.95 -15.73
N ARG A 639 -3.65 12.45 -16.91
CA ARG A 639 -4.48 11.71 -17.87
C ARG A 639 -3.77 10.52 -18.49
N HIS A 640 -2.54 10.69 -18.96
CA HIS A 640 -1.75 9.62 -19.56
C HIS A 640 -0.52 9.37 -18.70
N ASN A 641 -0.29 8.11 -18.33
CA ASN A 641 0.87 7.67 -17.60
C ASN A 641 1.41 6.38 -18.24
N VAL A 642 2.67 6.40 -18.68
CA VAL A 642 3.34 5.27 -19.32
C VAL A 642 4.56 4.90 -18.49
N ASN A 643 4.73 3.61 -18.23
CA ASN A 643 5.91 3.07 -17.58
C ASN A 643 6.42 1.89 -18.37
N LEU A 644 7.68 1.93 -18.78
CA LEU A 644 8.37 0.82 -19.44
C LEU A 644 9.57 0.41 -18.60
N THR A 645 9.70 -0.87 -18.34
CA THR A 645 10.89 -1.44 -17.69
C THR A 645 11.39 -2.64 -18.46
N ALA A 646 12.71 -2.79 -18.55
CA ALA A 646 13.34 -3.96 -19.11
C ALA A 646 14.56 -4.35 -18.28
N THR A 647 14.73 -5.65 -18.04
CA THR A 647 15.87 -6.24 -17.34
C THR A 647 16.48 -7.31 -18.19
N TYR A 648 17.78 -7.25 -18.41
CA TYR A 648 18.55 -8.22 -19.18
C TYR A 648 19.70 -8.81 -18.37
N LEU A 649 19.63 -10.14 -18.14
CA LEU A 649 20.66 -10.90 -17.46
C LEU A 649 21.64 -11.48 -18.48
N PHE A 650 22.94 -11.25 -18.31
CA PHE A 650 23.98 -11.69 -19.23
C PHE A 650 25.25 -12.23 -18.57
N GLY A 651 26.18 -12.72 -19.35
CA GLY A 651 27.37 -13.42 -18.89
C GLY A 651 27.14 -14.92 -18.64
N LYS A 652 28.24 -15.70 -18.57
CA LYS A 652 28.21 -17.19 -18.50
C LYS A 652 27.36 -17.74 -17.34
N LYS A 653 27.28 -17.01 -16.21
CA LYS A 653 26.48 -17.39 -15.02
C LYS A 653 25.32 -16.44 -14.74
N LYS A 654 24.95 -15.59 -15.71
CA LYS A 654 23.91 -14.54 -15.55
C LYS A 654 24.15 -13.65 -14.31
N THR A 655 25.40 -13.33 -14.03
CA THR A 655 25.81 -12.50 -12.88
C THR A 655 25.88 -11.01 -13.21
N TRP A 656 25.64 -10.65 -14.45
CA TRP A 656 25.45 -9.29 -14.88
C TRP A 656 23.97 -9.03 -15.12
N GLU A 657 23.49 -7.90 -14.65
CA GLU A 657 22.13 -7.42 -14.81
C GLU A 657 22.18 -5.99 -15.37
N PHE A 658 21.45 -5.77 -16.45
CA PHE A 658 21.27 -4.45 -17.04
C PHE A 658 19.80 -4.12 -17.05
N ASP A 659 19.43 -3.01 -16.42
CA ASP A 659 18.06 -2.56 -16.24
C ASP A 659 17.85 -1.21 -16.89
N VAL A 660 16.66 -1.04 -17.46
CA VAL A 660 16.20 0.20 -18.09
C VAL A 660 14.81 0.51 -17.59
N ARG A 661 14.55 1.78 -17.29
CA ARG A 661 13.24 2.27 -16.92
C ARG A 661 12.96 3.58 -17.63
N TRP A 662 11.77 3.71 -18.19
CA TRP A 662 11.26 4.96 -18.72
C TRP A 662 9.86 5.24 -18.15
N ASN A 663 9.72 6.42 -17.55
CA ASN A 663 8.46 6.94 -17.06
C ASN A 663 8.07 8.17 -17.89
N TYR A 664 6.84 8.20 -18.37
CA TYR A 664 6.27 9.35 -19.05
C TYR A 664 4.87 9.65 -18.49
N GLY A 665 4.57 10.92 -18.29
CA GLY A 665 3.25 11.36 -17.83
C GLY A 665 2.88 12.73 -18.36
N THR A 666 1.61 12.94 -18.71
CA THR A 666 1.09 14.28 -19.01
C THR A 666 1.17 15.17 -17.78
N GLY A 667 1.27 16.48 -18.00
CA GLY A 667 1.42 17.46 -16.93
C GLY A 667 0.24 17.46 -15.96
N PHE A 668 0.54 17.73 -14.70
CA PHE A 668 -0.46 17.92 -13.66
C PHE A 668 -1.22 19.24 -13.84
N PRO A 669 -2.51 19.29 -13.50
CA PRO A 669 -3.23 20.57 -13.37
C PRO A 669 -2.60 21.43 -12.28
N PHE A 670 -2.75 22.73 -12.40
CA PHE A 670 -2.40 23.68 -11.35
C PHE A 670 -3.22 24.96 -11.49
N THR A 671 -3.44 25.65 -10.36
CA THR A 671 -4.13 26.93 -10.33
C THR A 671 -3.16 28.05 -10.72
N GLN A 672 -3.47 28.78 -11.79
CA GLN A 672 -2.61 29.84 -12.33
C GLN A 672 -2.66 31.10 -11.46
N THR A 673 -1.58 31.84 -11.42
CA THR A 673 -1.52 33.20 -10.84
C THR A 673 -2.01 34.22 -11.87
N GLN A 674 -3.04 35.00 -11.53
CA GLN A 674 -3.53 36.11 -12.36
C GLN A 674 -2.83 37.43 -12.04
N GLY A 675 -2.40 37.62 -10.81
CA GLY A 675 -1.75 38.82 -10.37
C GLY A 675 -1.40 38.76 -8.89
N PHE A 676 -0.95 39.89 -8.38
CA PHE A 676 -0.62 40.08 -6.98
C PHE A 676 -1.33 41.32 -6.45
N TYR A 677 -1.59 41.28 -5.15
CA TYR A 677 -2.09 42.43 -4.42
C TYR A 677 -1.30 42.55 -3.10
N GLU A 678 -1.27 43.76 -2.57
CA GLU A 678 -0.63 44.02 -1.29
C GLU A 678 -1.51 43.48 -0.15
N LEU A 679 -0.99 42.54 0.64
CA LEU A 679 -1.69 41.99 1.80
C LEU A 679 -1.48 42.94 2.97
N LEU A 680 -2.40 43.90 3.15
CA LEU A 680 -2.37 44.83 4.27
C LEU A 680 -2.82 44.16 5.56
N ASN A 681 -1.98 44.20 6.56
CA ASN A 681 -2.29 43.65 7.89
C ASN A 681 -2.62 44.81 8.85
N PHE A 682 -3.90 44.97 9.17
CA PHE A 682 -4.40 45.98 10.11
C PHE A 682 -4.56 45.48 11.55
N SER A 683 -3.78 44.50 11.96
CA SER A 683 -3.97 43.79 13.24
C SER A 683 -3.70 44.62 14.50
N ASN A 684 -3.07 45.81 14.37
CA ASN A 684 -2.80 46.74 15.48
C ASN A 684 -3.11 48.18 15.14
N ILE A 685 -3.85 48.86 16.01
CA ILE A 685 -4.19 50.30 15.86
C ILE A 685 -2.95 51.24 15.82
N GLY A 686 -1.78 50.73 16.24
CA GLY A 686 -0.50 51.45 16.19
C GLY A 686 0.45 51.00 15.10
N SER A 687 0.04 50.14 14.19
CA SER A 687 0.93 49.60 13.15
C SER A 687 1.16 50.65 12.06
N ASN A 688 2.40 51.00 11.84
CA ASN A 688 2.76 51.87 10.72
C ASN A 688 2.65 51.03 9.42
N TYR A 689 1.55 51.18 8.69
CA TYR A 689 1.31 50.47 7.41
C TYR A 689 2.38 50.75 6.36
N THR A 690 3.14 51.87 6.47
CA THR A 690 4.23 52.16 5.56
C THR A 690 5.48 51.30 5.77
N THR A 691 5.62 50.67 6.93
CA THR A 691 6.75 49.78 7.26
C THR A 691 6.36 48.30 7.26
N GLN A 692 5.07 47.98 7.24
CA GLN A 692 4.55 46.63 7.19
C GLN A 692 4.12 46.17 5.79
N ASN A 693 4.21 47.03 4.83
CA ASN A 693 3.89 46.76 3.43
C ASN A 693 5.05 45.95 2.80
N GLY A 694 4.79 44.78 2.34
CA GLY A 694 5.80 43.94 1.70
C GLY A 694 5.41 42.48 1.54
N THR A 695 4.27 42.07 2.10
CA THR A 695 3.75 40.74 1.87
C THR A 695 2.80 40.76 0.67
N LEU A 696 3.16 40.04 -0.39
CA LEU A 696 2.31 39.91 -1.58
C LEU A 696 1.25 38.82 -1.33
N GLY A 697 -0.02 39.21 -1.54
CA GLY A 697 -1.10 38.26 -1.73
C GLY A 697 -1.17 37.83 -3.18
N ILE A 698 -1.53 36.57 -3.43
CA ILE A 698 -1.65 36.02 -4.79
C ILE A 698 -3.11 36.04 -5.19
N LEU A 699 -3.39 36.64 -6.34
CA LEU A 699 -4.69 36.54 -6.99
C LEU A 699 -4.66 35.32 -7.92
N TYR A 700 -5.44 34.32 -7.59
CA TYR A 700 -5.53 33.08 -8.36
C TYR A 700 -6.57 33.18 -9.49
N SER A 701 -6.34 32.44 -10.56
CA SER A 701 -7.33 32.18 -11.60
C SER A 701 -8.40 31.18 -11.10
N GLY A 702 -9.32 30.76 -11.98
CA GLY A 702 -10.16 29.61 -11.73
C GLY A 702 -9.33 28.36 -11.39
N PHE A 703 -9.91 27.50 -10.58
CA PHE A 703 -9.21 26.38 -9.94
C PHE A 703 -8.69 25.37 -10.97
N ASP A 704 -7.37 25.05 -10.90
CA ASP A 704 -6.65 24.05 -11.70
C ASP A 704 -6.85 24.10 -13.23
N LEU A 705 -7.03 25.31 -13.79
CA LEU A 705 -7.22 25.52 -15.24
C LEU A 705 -5.93 25.38 -16.05
N GLY A 706 -4.75 25.58 -15.44
CA GLY A 706 -3.46 25.40 -16.08
C GLY A 706 -3.01 23.94 -16.08
N ARG A 707 -2.10 23.57 -16.99
CA ARG A 707 -1.40 22.28 -16.95
C ARG A 707 0.10 22.49 -17.07
N LEU A 708 0.85 21.79 -16.21
CA LEU A 708 2.30 21.74 -16.28
C LEU A 708 2.74 21.01 -17.58
N PRO A 709 3.98 21.21 -18.05
CA PRO A 709 4.58 20.38 -19.09
C PRO A 709 4.58 18.91 -18.71
N TYR A 710 4.77 18.03 -19.71
CA TYR A 710 4.90 16.60 -19.49
C TYR A 710 6.12 16.26 -18.62
N TYR A 711 6.00 15.18 -17.87
CA TYR A 711 7.08 14.55 -17.12
C TYR A 711 7.68 13.42 -17.98
N SER A 712 9.01 13.33 -18.05
CA SER A 712 9.71 12.21 -18.66
C SER A 712 11.01 11.94 -17.92
N ARG A 713 11.25 10.68 -17.54
CA ARG A 713 12.49 10.25 -16.91
C ARG A 713 12.94 8.90 -17.43
N PHE A 714 14.20 8.84 -17.83
CA PHE A 714 14.85 7.63 -18.30
C PHE A 714 16.01 7.28 -17.36
N ASP A 715 15.93 6.09 -16.76
CA ASP A 715 16.90 5.58 -15.79
C ASP A 715 17.55 4.30 -16.30
N VAL A 716 18.83 4.10 -15.98
CA VAL A 716 19.56 2.87 -16.29
C VAL A 716 20.32 2.37 -15.06
N ASN A 717 20.52 1.07 -14.99
CA ASN A 717 21.31 0.42 -13.93
C ASN A 717 22.12 -0.73 -14.52
N LEU A 718 23.33 -0.89 -14.03
CA LEU A 718 24.20 -2.03 -14.32
C LEU A 718 24.66 -2.62 -12.99
N LYS A 719 24.33 -3.88 -12.74
CA LYS A 719 24.67 -4.60 -11.51
C LYS A 719 25.54 -5.81 -11.83
N LYS A 720 26.50 -6.08 -10.95
CA LYS A 720 27.35 -7.26 -11.00
C LYS A 720 27.34 -7.97 -9.65
N GLU A 721 27.08 -9.28 -9.69
CA GLU A 721 27.14 -10.16 -8.52
C GLU A 721 28.43 -10.97 -8.51
N PHE A 722 29.07 -11.04 -7.32
CA PHE A 722 30.28 -11.79 -7.04
C PHE A 722 30.02 -12.75 -5.88
N ARG A 723 30.08 -14.03 -6.12
CA ARG A 723 30.00 -15.03 -5.05
C ARG A 723 31.36 -15.23 -4.43
N ILE A 724 31.58 -14.73 -3.21
CA ILE A 724 32.86 -14.79 -2.50
C ILE A 724 32.99 -16.14 -1.78
N ALA A 725 31.93 -16.60 -1.10
CA ALA A 725 31.89 -17.86 -0.38
C ALA A 725 30.50 -18.52 -0.53
N LYS A 726 30.30 -19.69 0.10
CA LYS A 726 29.02 -20.41 0.02
C LYS A 726 27.81 -19.57 0.43
N ASN A 727 27.98 -18.74 1.45
CA ASN A 727 26.93 -17.89 2.04
C ASN A 727 27.29 -16.39 1.99
N THR A 728 28.28 -16.00 1.19
CA THR A 728 28.75 -14.62 1.13
C THR A 728 28.75 -14.16 -0.31
N GLU A 729 28.00 -13.13 -0.56
CA GLU A 729 27.81 -12.52 -1.87
C GLU A 729 28.07 -11.01 -1.79
N LEU A 730 28.84 -10.49 -2.75
CA LEU A 730 29.05 -9.08 -2.95
C LEU A 730 28.37 -8.68 -4.24
N SER A 731 27.58 -7.64 -4.24
CA SER A 731 27.08 -7.02 -5.46
C SER A 731 27.54 -5.57 -5.55
N ALA A 732 27.85 -5.15 -6.78
CA ALA A 732 28.18 -3.77 -7.11
C ALA A 732 27.21 -3.28 -8.17
N SER A 733 26.66 -2.10 -7.99
CA SER A 733 25.72 -1.45 -8.91
C SER A 733 26.22 -0.07 -9.30
N PHE A 734 26.00 0.27 -10.56
CA PHE A 734 26.16 1.61 -11.10
C PHE A 734 24.85 2.00 -11.77
N SER A 735 24.23 3.07 -11.30
CA SER A 735 22.96 3.54 -11.84
C SER A 735 23.04 5.01 -12.24
N ILE A 736 22.24 5.39 -13.22
CA ILE A 736 22.08 6.80 -13.63
C ILE A 736 20.58 7.10 -13.63
N THR A 737 20.20 8.02 -12.77
CA THR A 737 18.86 8.59 -12.74
C THR A 737 18.79 9.74 -13.72
N ASN A 738 17.68 9.83 -14.48
CA ASN A 738 17.42 10.88 -15.47
C ASN A 738 18.56 11.06 -16.49
N VAL A 739 18.90 9.97 -17.19
CA VAL A 739 20.01 9.90 -18.17
C VAL A 739 19.93 11.03 -19.22
N LEU A 740 18.71 11.42 -19.63
CA LEU A 740 18.49 12.44 -20.64
C LEU A 740 18.54 13.88 -20.06
N ASN A 741 18.78 14.00 -18.77
CA ASN A 741 18.77 15.26 -18.03
C ASN A 741 17.52 16.13 -18.32
N GLN A 742 16.35 15.47 -18.45
CA GLN A 742 15.09 16.15 -18.70
C GLN A 742 14.73 17.04 -17.51
N GLU A 743 14.49 18.29 -17.76
CA GLU A 743 14.02 19.23 -16.74
C GLU A 743 12.54 19.01 -16.43
N ASN A 744 12.25 18.16 -15.47
CA ASN A 744 10.90 17.91 -14.97
C ASN A 744 10.56 18.93 -13.89
N ILE A 745 9.40 19.55 -13.97
CA ILE A 745 8.98 20.56 -12.98
C ILE A 745 8.56 19.84 -11.70
N PHE A 746 9.06 20.33 -10.56
CA PHE A 746 8.58 19.96 -9.24
C PHE A 746 7.47 20.93 -8.79
N TYR A 747 7.78 22.23 -8.70
CA TYR A 747 6.80 23.29 -8.45
C TYR A 747 7.31 24.64 -8.95
N PHE A 748 6.43 25.63 -9.00
CA PHE A 748 6.77 27.03 -9.22
C PHE A 748 6.67 27.83 -7.92
N ASP A 749 7.73 28.54 -7.57
CA ASP A 749 7.60 29.63 -6.61
C ASP A 749 6.89 30.79 -7.30
N ARG A 750 5.65 31.03 -6.89
CA ARG A 750 4.74 31.99 -7.53
C ARG A 750 5.16 33.44 -7.31
N ILE A 751 5.87 33.71 -6.21
CA ILE A 751 6.30 35.09 -5.86
C ILE A 751 7.58 35.43 -6.58
N SER A 752 8.57 34.56 -6.56
CA SER A 752 9.86 34.79 -7.24
C SER A 752 9.86 34.45 -8.72
N TYR A 753 8.78 33.84 -9.24
CA TYR A 753 8.68 33.28 -10.60
C TYR A 753 9.77 32.22 -10.87
N THR A 754 10.24 31.56 -9.83
CA THR A 754 11.34 30.59 -9.95
C THR A 754 10.77 29.21 -10.18
N ARG A 755 11.24 28.53 -11.22
CA ARG A 755 10.96 27.13 -11.50
C ARG A 755 11.89 26.26 -10.66
N ILE A 756 11.32 25.36 -9.88
CA ILE A 756 12.04 24.32 -9.15
C ILE A 756 11.86 23.00 -9.88
N ASN A 757 12.96 22.38 -10.30
CA ASN A 757 12.94 21.12 -11.03
C ASN A 757 13.09 19.92 -10.09
N GLN A 758 12.64 18.78 -10.57
CA GLN A 758 12.91 17.44 -10.02
C GLN A 758 14.41 17.13 -10.15
N LEU A 759 14.82 15.95 -9.71
CA LEU A 759 16.21 15.52 -9.76
C LEU A 759 16.74 15.52 -11.22
N PRO A 760 17.90 16.14 -11.47
CA PRO A 760 18.55 16.16 -12.79
C PRO A 760 19.26 14.83 -13.07
N PHE A 761 20.19 14.80 -14.02
CA PHE A 761 21.12 13.71 -14.24
C PHE A 761 21.91 13.41 -12.96
N MET A 762 21.79 12.17 -12.43
CA MET A 762 22.47 11.77 -11.20
C MET A 762 23.04 10.35 -11.32
N PRO A 763 24.36 10.18 -11.50
CA PRO A 763 25.01 8.88 -11.40
C PRO A 763 25.12 8.47 -9.92
N SER A 764 24.97 7.20 -9.63
CA SER A 764 25.12 6.66 -8.27
C SER A 764 25.79 5.30 -8.27
N LEU A 765 26.50 5.01 -7.19
CA LEU A 765 27.19 3.75 -6.94
C LEU A 765 26.59 3.09 -5.71
N GLY A 766 26.48 1.78 -5.74
CA GLY A 766 26.04 0.96 -4.62
C GLY A 766 26.88 -0.29 -4.46
N LEU A 767 27.15 -0.67 -3.24
CA LEU A 767 27.80 -1.92 -2.85
C LEU A 767 26.93 -2.62 -1.82
N SER A 768 26.71 -3.91 -1.99
CA SER A 768 25.92 -4.74 -1.07
C SER A 768 26.69 -6.01 -0.74
N LEU A 769 26.87 -6.29 0.55
CA LEU A 769 27.51 -7.49 1.08
C LEU A 769 26.51 -8.29 1.94
N SER A 770 26.19 -9.51 1.51
CA SER A 770 25.38 -10.44 2.29
C SER A 770 26.22 -11.62 2.79
N PHE A 771 25.95 -12.11 4.03
CA PHE A 771 26.69 -13.20 4.68
C PHE A 771 25.80 -14.12 5.52
#